data_92527401cc6578801dee059037b58e06
#
_entry.id   92527401cc6578801dee059037b58e06
#
_cell.length_a   1.000
_cell.length_b   1.000
_cell.length_c   1.000
_cell.angle_alpha   90.00
_cell.angle_beta   90.00
_cell.angle_gamma   90.00
#
_symmetry.space_group_name_H-M   'P 1'
#
loop_
_entity.id
_entity.type
_entity.pdbx_description
1 polymer ?
#
loop_
_entity_poly.entity_id
_entity_poly.type
_entity_poly.pdbx_seq_one_letter_code
_entity_poly.pdbx_strand_id
1 'polypeptide(L)'
;MSDVKEMENDMNNGTQDAQLQDDQEAAIEDSLPKGEQEAESDENTDDEKEENEKHRNLFSRLITPTHKGRGYGFTVYSLLTIYFLWGVICLLKYGYEREDYSWLKWCAIPAGVLTLLAGIQTFRVIRASKKNKEKNFGEPINRFVLALIFSFNSMLMPDLIMGSPPVKRNIIYTLLGLSLCMCLYLMGAAMFKNPKVWFGIINGFFAFYGFMQYYIFLFRGAPIQFSDLFNIESAKEASDLYQFSFALMPVYAIINVALMIIIFIKVKLTPVTAKQRVISAAGSVLCALALVFVGKIGYDIGIKNRYIIMNFSGNENKLTYSNVGYDLMFYFDGMYNHVYEPEDYSKDKAQQILGQYKEQKAEKSKKPIIIGIMNESFADFKHIGDLKTDKDYMPRYNALKKESVYGYVTVSAYGGYSCNSEYEFLSGNTMGFLPAGSAAFTQYINGNQESLVSYLNSQNYHTMAVTPCRPGLWNLENAYKYLQFDEAVYKAHLKYFGTSATINANISDQTTFNCVKKAVEENKDKDESLFIWTTTMQNHGDYTPENRKTTPYNIKIEGIDNEEAGIYLDSIYLSDRYFGDLVDYFRDYDREVVIVMFGDHFPHIMSFTEKLYGQDVSTLSTKDFSRLHQTPFIIWSNKGIQSKEIKQISLNYLSNEVMKVAGLPMSSYQQELEKVRQKLPVISSFGYMNSDEKWFEISENDDKTKDIKNEYNIVEYYRMFGNEKK
;
A
#
# COMPACT_ATOMS: atom_id res chain seq x y z
N MET A 1 -43.42 -5.97 23.95
CA MET A 1 -44.38 -5.26 24.80
C MET A 1 -44.03 -5.59 26.21
N SER A 2 -43.90 -4.56 27.00
CA SER A 2 -43.52 -4.52 28.44
C SER A 2 -42.06 -4.83 28.75
N ASP A 3 -41.51 -3.93 29.53
CA ASP A 3 -40.26 -3.95 30.28
C ASP A 3 -38.99 -3.41 29.58
N VAL A 4 -39.02 -2.12 29.31
CA VAL A 4 -37.87 -1.21 29.45
C VAL A 4 -38.43 0.22 29.62
N LYS A 5 -38.81 0.53 30.85
CA LYS A 5 -38.99 1.92 31.35
C LYS A 5 -38.86 1.82 32.87
N GLU A 6 -37.66 2.10 33.34
CA GLU A 6 -37.38 2.55 34.69
C GLU A 6 -35.86 2.60 34.85
N MET A 7 -35.32 3.79 34.67
CA MET A 7 -34.10 4.32 35.28
C MET A 7 -33.70 5.64 34.61
N GLU A 8 -34.61 6.60 34.68
CA GLU A 8 -34.32 8.03 34.66
C GLU A 8 -35.12 8.64 35.78
N ASN A 9 -34.44 8.96 36.85
CA ASN A 9 -34.72 9.99 37.87
C ASN A 9 -33.94 9.62 39.12
N ASP A 10 -32.92 10.40 39.34
CA ASP A 10 -32.56 10.91 40.67
C ASP A 10 -31.16 11.50 40.56
N MET A 11 -31.12 12.78 40.50
CA MET A 11 -30.22 13.70 41.23
C MET A 11 -30.30 15.10 40.68
N ASN A 12 -31.35 15.76 41.04
CA ASN A 12 -31.40 17.20 41.10
C ASN A 12 -31.92 17.53 42.50
N ASN A 13 -31.09 18.13 43.33
CA ASN A 13 -31.47 19.10 44.40
C ASN A 13 -30.38 19.25 45.47
N GLY A 14 -30.13 20.47 45.80
CA GLY A 14 -29.39 20.93 46.98
C GLY A 14 -28.44 22.06 46.66
N THR A 15 -28.94 23.24 46.32
CA THR A 15 -29.21 24.45 47.15
C THR A 15 -27.98 24.98 47.88
N GLN A 16 -27.50 26.17 47.47
CA GLN A 16 -27.77 27.53 48.02
C GLN A 16 -27.14 27.78 49.37
N ASP A 17 -26.61 28.99 49.45
CA ASP A 17 -26.38 29.91 50.60
C ASP A 17 -25.02 29.80 51.32
N ALA A 18 -24.19 30.82 51.23
CA ALA A 18 -24.25 31.96 52.12
C ALA A 18 -23.23 33.02 51.69
N GLN A 19 -23.77 34.17 51.54
CA GLN A 19 -23.31 35.52 51.55
C GLN A 19 -22.62 35.95 52.84
N LEU A 20 -21.86 37.01 52.69
CA LEU A 20 -21.72 38.22 53.54
C LEU A 20 -20.48 38.36 54.41
N GLN A 21 -19.95 39.48 54.23
CA GLN A 21 -19.52 40.62 55.12
C GLN A 21 -18.03 40.58 55.41
N ASP A 22 -17.35 41.64 55.55
CA ASP A 22 -17.50 43.13 55.36
C ASP A 22 -16.18 43.73 55.76
N ASP A 23 -15.93 44.88 55.18
CA ASP A 23 -15.46 46.13 55.71
C ASP A 23 -13.97 46.41 56.09
N GLN A 24 -13.49 47.43 55.36
CA GLN A 24 -12.95 48.73 55.84
C GLN A 24 -11.67 48.71 56.71
N GLU A 25 -10.73 49.50 56.41
CA GLU A 25 -10.34 50.86 56.64
C GLU A 25 -8.84 50.98 56.41
N ALA A 26 -8.19 51.97 55.98
CA ALA A 26 -8.32 53.39 55.81
C ALA A 26 -6.93 53.97 55.61
N ALA A 27 -6.90 55.01 54.88
CA ALA A 27 -5.83 55.89 54.57
C ALA A 27 -4.95 56.40 55.73
N ILE A 28 -3.75 56.88 55.44
CA ILE A 28 -3.22 58.17 55.87
C ILE A 28 -2.07 58.61 54.97
N GLU A 29 -2.13 59.85 54.54
CA GLU A 29 -1.17 60.76 53.91
C GLU A 29 0.16 60.88 54.67
N ASP A 30 1.26 61.24 53.96
CA ASP A 30 1.84 62.58 54.06
C ASP A 30 3.00 62.83 53.10
N SER A 31 2.89 63.88 52.33
CA SER A 31 3.75 65.02 51.93
C SER A 31 5.27 64.84 51.79
N LEU A 32 5.76 65.14 50.58
CA LEU A 32 6.82 65.97 49.96
C LEU A 32 7.97 66.52 50.86
N PRO A 33 9.24 66.82 50.33
CA PRO A 33 9.37 67.72 49.18
C PRO A 33 10.56 67.40 48.19
N LYS A 34 10.57 68.18 47.14
CA LYS A 34 11.48 68.38 46.01
C LYS A 34 12.97 68.51 46.33
N GLY A 35 13.77 67.97 45.42
CA GLY A 35 15.15 68.36 45.21
C GLY A 35 15.49 68.20 43.73
N GLU A 36 15.59 69.34 43.05
CA GLU A 36 16.15 69.46 41.70
C GLU A 36 17.62 69.11 41.73
N GLN A 37 18.10 68.26 40.80
CA GLN A 37 19.48 68.33 40.27
C GLN A 37 19.52 67.79 38.86
N GLU A 38 19.80 68.66 37.99
CA GLU A 38 20.49 68.69 36.70
C GLU A 38 20.62 67.41 35.89
N ALA A 39 20.12 67.53 34.66
CA ALA A 39 20.37 66.66 33.51
C ALA A 39 21.81 66.86 33.02
N GLU A 40 22.63 65.83 33.09
CA GLU A 40 23.80 65.64 32.22
C GLU A 40 23.52 64.52 31.25
N SER A 41 23.72 64.82 30.00
CA SER A 41 23.47 64.09 28.79
C SER A 41 24.24 62.77 28.71
N ASP A 42 23.56 61.64 28.73
CA ASP A 42 24.09 60.32 28.39
C ASP A 42 23.76 59.98 26.90
N GLU A 43 24.27 60.80 25.99
CA GLU A 43 24.21 60.53 24.54
C GLU A 43 25.29 59.53 24.05
N ASN A 44 26.26 59.12 24.91
CA ASN A 44 27.38 58.24 24.51
C ASN A 44 27.19 56.75 24.81
N THR A 45 26.10 56.32 25.45
CA THR A 45 25.94 54.89 25.81
C THR A 45 25.08 54.10 24.81
N ASP A 46 24.32 54.77 23.95
CA ASP A 46 23.48 54.06 22.92
C ASP A 46 24.25 53.79 21.63
N ASP A 47 25.23 54.63 21.26
CA ASP A 47 26.11 54.38 20.10
C ASP A 47 27.10 53.25 20.35
N GLU A 48 27.66 53.09 21.52
CA GLU A 48 28.51 51.92 21.88
C GLU A 48 27.69 50.58 21.94
N LYS A 49 26.41 50.65 22.27
CA LYS A 49 25.55 49.48 22.25
C LYS A 49 25.14 49.10 20.80
N GLU A 50 24.91 50.07 19.91
CA GLU A 50 24.63 49.79 18.48
C GLU A 50 25.87 49.32 17.72
N GLU A 51 27.07 49.80 18.02
CA GLU A 51 28.33 49.31 17.40
C GLU A 51 28.71 47.93 17.87
N ASN A 52 28.49 47.58 19.13
CA ASN A 52 28.66 46.21 19.65
C ASN A 52 27.61 45.23 19.12
N GLU A 53 26.41 45.65 18.71
CA GLU A 53 25.42 44.80 18.05
C GLU A 53 25.75 44.53 16.57
N LYS A 54 26.47 45.44 15.88
CA LYS A 54 26.87 45.26 14.47
C LYS A 54 27.95 44.20 14.27
N HIS A 55 28.77 43.91 15.26
CA HIS A 55 29.85 42.91 15.19
C HIS A 55 29.47 41.52 15.76
N ARG A 56 28.25 41.31 16.25
CA ARG A 56 27.81 39.97 16.66
C ARG A 56 27.62 39.08 15.46
N ASN A 57 28.43 38.03 15.33
CA ASN A 57 28.30 36.97 14.33
C ASN A 57 26.88 36.43 14.29
N LEU A 58 26.39 36.05 13.07
CA LEU A 58 25.11 35.43 12.86
C LEU A 58 24.79 34.31 13.87
N PHE A 59 25.84 33.61 14.30
CA PHE A 59 25.78 32.55 15.31
C PHE A 59 25.46 33.07 16.72
N SER A 60 26.02 34.24 17.13
CA SER A 60 25.71 34.84 18.42
C SER A 60 24.30 35.45 18.47
N ARG A 61 23.77 35.90 17.31
CA ARG A 61 22.36 36.35 17.17
C ARG A 61 21.37 35.22 17.28
N LEU A 62 21.73 34.00 16.87
CA LEU A 62 20.90 32.78 17.00
C LEU A 62 20.89 32.27 18.45
N ILE A 63 22.00 32.43 19.19
CA ILE A 63 22.18 31.86 20.54
C ILE A 63 21.62 32.78 21.63
N THR A 64 21.74 34.12 21.46
CA THR A 64 21.20 35.09 22.44
C THR A 64 19.78 35.50 22.04
N PRO A 65 18.76 35.28 22.89
CA PRO A 65 17.39 35.67 22.63
C PRO A 65 17.25 37.21 22.76
N THR A 66 17.78 37.97 21.80
CA THR A 66 17.52 39.40 21.70
C THR A 66 16.11 39.64 21.18
N HIS A 67 15.50 40.80 21.52
CA HIS A 67 14.13 41.12 21.20
C HIS A 67 13.80 41.03 19.66
N LYS A 68 14.81 41.36 18.82
CA LYS A 68 14.65 41.42 17.35
C LYS A 68 14.77 40.05 16.62
N GLY A 69 15.34 39.03 17.23
CA GLY A 69 15.58 37.72 16.57
C GLY A 69 14.73 36.57 17.03
N ARG A 70 13.79 36.79 17.96
CA ARG A 70 13.07 35.69 18.65
C ARG A 70 12.23 34.81 17.76
N GLY A 71 11.55 35.38 16.75
CA GLY A 71 10.68 34.63 15.85
C GLY A 71 11.44 33.62 14.99
N TYR A 72 12.54 34.06 14.39
CA TYR A 72 13.42 33.19 13.61
C TYR A 72 14.14 32.17 14.50
N GLY A 73 14.69 32.60 15.65
CA GLY A 73 15.32 31.69 16.61
C GLY A 73 14.38 30.61 17.11
N PHE A 74 13.13 30.96 17.45
CA PHE A 74 12.11 29.99 17.86
C PHE A 74 11.84 28.95 16.76
N THR A 75 11.64 29.40 15.52
CA THR A 75 11.38 28.51 14.38
C THR A 75 12.56 27.57 14.12
N VAL A 76 13.78 28.10 14.08
CA VAL A 76 14.99 27.31 13.86
C VAL A 76 15.21 26.26 14.97
N TYR A 77 15.10 26.68 16.24
CA TYR A 77 15.31 25.73 17.34
C TYR A 77 14.21 24.68 17.43
N SER A 78 12.97 25.04 17.12
CA SER A 78 11.88 24.05 17.06
C SER A 78 12.10 23.02 15.96
N LEU A 79 12.55 23.44 14.77
CA LEU A 79 12.92 22.54 13.68
C LEU A 79 14.10 21.64 14.07
N LEU A 80 15.17 22.20 14.66
CA LEU A 80 16.32 21.41 15.13
C LEU A 80 15.88 20.37 16.17
N THR A 81 14.99 20.75 17.10
CA THR A 81 14.43 19.82 18.07
C THR A 81 13.71 18.65 17.38
N ILE A 82 12.89 18.95 16.37
CA ILE A 82 12.17 17.93 15.58
C ILE A 82 13.15 16.96 14.91
N TYR A 83 14.15 17.49 14.20
CA TYR A 83 15.08 16.64 13.44
C TYR A 83 16.03 15.83 14.33
N PHE A 84 16.54 16.41 15.42
CA PHE A 84 17.36 15.65 16.34
C PHE A 84 16.56 14.58 17.08
N LEU A 85 15.31 14.85 17.46
CA LEU A 85 14.41 13.87 18.05
C LEU A 85 14.17 12.69 17.08
N TRP A 86 13.94 12.99 15.81
CA TRP A 86 13.82 11.94 14.79
C TRP A 86 15.09 11.08 14.72
N GLY A 87 16.27 11.70 14.73
CA GLY A 87 17.55 10.99 14.76
C GLY A 87 17.64 10.02 15.96
N VAL A 88 17.23 10.44 17.15
CA VAL A 88 17.19 9.59 18.34
C VAL A 88 16.24 8.40 18.14
N ILE A 89 15.03 8.63 17.62
CA ILE A 89 14.03 7.57 17.39
C ILE A 89 14.56 6.53 16.39
N CYS A 90 15.16 6.99 15.27
CA CYS A 90 15.74 6.08 14.29
C CYS A 90 16.88 5.24 14.86
N LEU A 91 17.75 5.87 15.65
CA LEU A 91 18.88 5.19 16.28
C LEU A 91 18.40 4.14 17.31
N LEU A 92 17.39 4.45 18.09
CA LEU A 92 16.80 3.50 19.05
C LEU A 92 16.14 2.31 18.34
N LYS A 93 15.41 2.58 17.23
CA LYS A 93 14.82 1.53 16.41
C LYS A 93 15.88 0.61 15.82
N TYR A 94 16.96 1.17 15.25
CA TYR A 94 18.05 0.40 14.68
C TYR A 94 18.74 -0.51 15.69
N GLY A 95 18.98 0.02 16.92
CA GLY A 95 19.56 -0.78 18.02
C GLY A 95 18.66 -1.93 18.45
N TYR A 96 17.33 -1.69 18.51
CA TYR A 96 16.36 -2.72 18.85
C TYR A 96 16.31 -3.84 17.79
N GLU A 97 16.30 -3.49 16.50
CA GLU A 97 16.25 -4.46 15.40
C GLU A 97 17.52 -5.33 15.27
N ARG A 98 18.68 -4.82 15.69
CA ARG A 98 19.97 -5.54 15.59
C ARG A 98 20.46 -6.16 16.90
N GLU A 99 19.76 -5.92 18.01
CA GLU A 99 20.20 -6.30 19.36
C GLU A 99 21.64 -5.83 19.72
N ASP A 100 22.17 -4.87 18.96
CA ASP A 100 23.49 -4.28 19.15
C ASP A 100 23.36 -2.80 19.53
N TYR A 101 23.65 -2.50 20.79
CA TYR A 101 23.58 -1.16 21.36
C TYR A 101 24.95 -0.52 21.53
N SER A 102 26.04 -1.15 21.08
CA SER A 102 27.42 -0.67 21.29
C SER A 102 27.67 0.71 20.67
N TRP A 103 27.07 0.98 19.49
CA TRP A 103 27.15 2.25 18.77
C TRP A 103 26.23 3.34 19.33
N LEU A 104 25.29 3.00 20.21
CA LEU A 104 24.33 3.95 20.79
C LEU A 104 25.01 5.09 21.53
N LYS A 105 26.14 4.79 22.21
CA LYS A 105 26.96 5.78 22.93
C LYS A 105 27.50 6.85 21.99
N TRP A 106 27.89 6.50 20.78
CA TRP A 106 28.54 7.39 19.84
C TRP A 106 27.60 8.25 19.00
N CYS A 107 26.39 7.78 18.77
CA CYS A 107 25.40 8.42 17.90
C CYS A 107 24.17 8.91 18.65
N ALA A 108 23.50 8.05 19.43
CA ALA A 108 22.21 8.38 20.07
C ALA A 108 22.42 9.38 21.23
N ILE A 109 23.50 9.27 22.03
CA ILE A 109 23.75 10.19 23.11
C ILE A 109 24.03 11.62 22.59
N PRO A 110 24.93 11.85 21.61
CA PRO A 110 25.10 13.18 21.01
C PRO A 110 23.78 13.73 20.38
N ALA A 111 23.02 12.93 19.66
CA ALA A 111 21.75 13.35 19.12
C ALA A 111 20.74 13.73 20.22
N GLY A 112 20.69 12.97 21.31
CA GLY A 112 19.87 13.26 22.48
C GLY A 112 20.27 14.56 23.17
N VAL A 113 21.59 14.80 23.33
CA VAL A 113 22.10 16.05 23.87
C VAL A 113 21.73 17.23 22.99
N LEU A 114 21.88 17.13 21.67
CA LEU A 114 21.49 18.18 20.73
C LEU A 114 19.98 18.46 20.78
N THR A 115 19.17 17.42 20.88
CA THR A 115 17.69 17.54 21.06
C THR A 115 17.39 18.31 22.34
N LEU A 116 18.04 17.95 23.45
CA LEU A 116 17.86 18.62 24.74
C LEU A 116 18.29 20.11 24.69
N LEU A 117 19.45 20.40 24.09
CA LEU A 117 19.94 21.77 23.94
C LEU A 117 18.99 22.62 23.07
N ALA A 118 18.53 22.09 21.92
CA ALA A 118 17.58 22.78 21.07
C ALA A 118 16.23 22.99 21.78
N GLY A 119 15.76 22.00 22.53
CA GLY A 119 14.55 22.08 23.34
C GLY A 119 14.66 23.14 24.47
N ILE A 120 15.78 23.19 25.17
CA ILE A 120 16.06 24.22 26.20
C ILE A 120 16.02 25.62 25.57
N GLN A 121 16.63 25.80 24.39
CA GLN A 121 16.59 27.11 23.71
C GLN A 121 15.18 27.49 23.27
N THR A 122 14.44 26.54 22.73
CA THR A 122 13.02 26.72 22.40
C THR A 122 12.23 27.16 23.63
N PHE A 123 12.39 26.46 24.75
CA PHE A 123 11.74 26.79 26.02
C PHE A 123 12.15 28.17 26.55
N ARG A 124 13.43 28.55 26.45
CA ARG A 124 13.92 29.89 26.85
C ARG A 124 13.23 30.98 26.03
N VAL A 125 13.07 30.81 24.73
CA VAL A 125 12.34 31.76 23.87
C VAL A 125 10.89 31.87 24.30
N ILE A 126 10.21 30.75 24.56
CA ILE A 126 8.82 30.74 25.05
C ILE A 126 8.70 31.47 26.39
N ARG A 127 9.59 31.16 27.35
CA ARG A 127 9.59 31.78 28.71
C ARG A 127 9.82 33.27 28.62
N ALA A 128 10.79 33.74 27.80
CA ALA A 128 11.09 35.15 27.61
C ALA A 128 9.88 35.90 27.01
N SER A 129 9.20 35.31 26.03
CA SER A 129 7.99 35.90 25.45
C SER A 129 6.84 35.99 26.46
N LYS A 130 6.65 34.96 27.30
CA LYS A 130 5.62 34.97 28.37
C LYS A 130 5.90 36.06 29.42
N LYS A 131 7.20 36.23 29.84
CA LYS A 131 7.62 37.24 30.80
C LYS A 131 7.28 38.66 30.30
N ASN A 132 7.45 38.91 29.01
CA ASN A 132 7.18 40.22 28.40
C ASN A 132 5.72 40.39 27.95
N LYS A 133 4.80 39.52 28.33
CA LYS A 133 3.36 39.55 27.93
C LYS A 133 3.10 39.68 26.42
N GLU A 134 4.04 39.19 25.59
CA GLU A 134 3.94 39.25 24.14
C GLU A 134 3.01 38.16 23.63
N LYS A 135 1.99 38.54 22.83
CA LYS A 135 1.11 37.55 22.18
C LYS A 135 1.81 36.75 21.08
N ASN A 136 2.81 37.35 20.43
CA ASN A 136 3.56 36.76 19.32
C ASN A 136 5.08 36.76 19.63
N PHE A 137 5.82 35.81 18.99
CA PHE A 137 7.26 35.74 19.14
C PHE A 137 7.98 36.65 18.12
N GLY A 138 8.50 37.76 18.57
CA GLY A 138 9.45 38.61 17.85
C GLY A 138 8.95 39.27 16.55
N GLU A 139 9.90 39.56 15.67
CA GLU A 139 9.64 40.20 14.39
C GLU A 139 8.84 39.35 13.39
N PRO A 140 8.08 40.00 12.50
CA PRO A 140 7.31 39.31 11.48
C PRO A 140 8.23 38.55 10.52
N ILE A 141 7.94 37.25 10.28
CA ILE A 141 8.66 36.44 9.30
C ILE A 141 8.11 36.68 7.90
N ASN A 142 8.99 36.75 6.92
CA ASN A 142 8.61 36.82 5.52
C ASN A 142 7.84 35.54 5.13
N ARG A 143 6.71 35.70 4.45
CA ARG A 143 5.82 34.60 4.03
C ARG A 143 6.52 33.61 3.15
N PHE A 144 7.40 34.08 2.25
CA PHE A 144 8.16 33.20 1.37
C PHE A 144 9.12 32.31 2.17
N VAL A 145 9.81 32.87 3.17
CA VAL A 145 10.68 32.11 4.06
C VAL A 145 9.88 31.06 4.86
N LEU A 146 8.71 31.45 5.36
CA LEU A 146 7.86 30.51 6.08
C LEU A 146 7.32 29.43 5.14
N ALA A 147 6.91 29.76 3.91
CA ALA A 147 6.52 28.79 2.90
C ALA A 147 7.65 27.82 2.58
N LEU A 148 8.88 28.29 2.43
CA LEU A 148 10.05 27.44 2.20
C LEU A 148 10.31 26.46 3.37
N ILE A 149 10.24 26.96 4.62
CA ILE A 149 10.42 26.12 5.81
C ILE A 149 9.36 25.02 5.87
N PHE A 150 8.09 25.38 5.68
CA PHE A 150 6.99 24.42 5.71
C PHE A 150 7.08 23.43 4.54
N SER A 151 7.48 23.90 3.35
CA SER A 151 7.67 23.03 2.18
C SER A 151 8.76 21.98 2.43
N PHE A 152 9.88 22.41 2.98
CA PHE A 152 10.98 21.50 3.34
C PHE A 152 10.54 20.48 4.40
N ASN A 153 9.84 20.95 5.45
CA ASN A 153 9.31 20.05 6.47
C ASN A 153 8.30 19.05 5.90
N SER A 154 7.37 19.51 5.07
CA SER A 154 6.33 18.65 4.47
C SER A 154 6.91 17.62 3.51
N MET A 155 7.89 18.01 2.68
CA MET A 155 8.61 17.09 1.79
C MET A 155 9.32 15.97 2.57
N LEU A 156 9.95 16.32 3.70
CA LEU A 156 10.69 15.33 4.49
C LEU A 156 9.80 14.47 5.40
N MET A 157 8.59 14.93 5.71
CA MET A 157 7.75 14.27 6.72
C MET A 157 7.42 12.81 6.39
N PRO A 158 6.91 12.46 5.20
CA PRO A 158 6.65 11.07 4.84
C PRO A 158 7.91 10.21 4.86
N ASP A 159 9.03 10.74 4.34
CA ASP A 159 10.32 10.03 4.32
C ASP A 159 10.80 9.68 5.74
N LEU A 160 10.71 10.63 6.65
CA LEU A 160 11.16 10.46 8.04
C LEU A 160 10.29 9.46 8.80
N ILE A 161 8.96 9.47 8.57
CA ILE A 161 8.03 8.52 9.19
C ILE A 161 8.29 7.11 8.66
N MET A 162 8.62 6.97 7.38
CA MET A 162 8.97 5.69 6.76
C MET A 162 10.40 5.21 7.08
N GLY A 163 11.17 6.00 7.84
CA GLY A 163 12.56 5.66 8.19
C GLY A 163 13.54 5.74 7.00
N SER A 164 13.19 6.51 5.98
CA SER A 164 13.96 6.65 4.73
C SER A 164 14.58 8.05 4.65
N PRO A 165 15.75 8.30 5.27
CA PRO A 165 16.35 9.62 5.25
C PRO A 165 16.85 9.99 3.84
N PRO A 166 16.67 11.26 3.40
CA PRO A 166 16.98 11.70 2.05
C PRO A 166 18.48 11.84 1.75
N VAL A 167 19.37 11.39 2.64
CA VAL A 167 20.83 11.58 2.54
C VAL A 167 21.44 10.97 1.29
N LYS A 168 20.86 9.89 0.79
CA LYS A 168 21.32 9.19 -0.44
C LYS A 168 20.53 9.58 -1.70
N ARG A 169 19.51 10.44 -1.55
CA ARG A 169 18.66 10.84 -2.66
C ARG A 169 19.39 11.74 -3.64
N ASN A 170 19.17 11.54 -4.94
CA ASN A 170 19.67 12.45 -5.97
C ASN A 170 19.09 13.85 -5.74
N ILE A 171 19.96 14.87 -5.85
CA ILE A 171 19.59 16.27 -5.62
C ILE A 171 18.43 16.75 -6.53
N ILE A 172 18.32 16.21 -7.74
CA ILE A 172 17.23 16.53 -8.67
C ILE A 172 15.88 16.18 -8.06
N TYR A 173 15.73 14.98 -7.48
CA TYR A 173 14.49 14.55 -6.84
C TYR A 173 14.17 15.35 -5.58
N THR A 174 15.21 15.73 -4.81
CA THR A 174 15.03 16.62 -3.67
C THR A 174 14.51 17.99 -4.10
N LEU A 175 15.04 18.57 -5.18
CA LEU A 175 14.57 19.85 -5.71
C LEU A 175 13.17 19.76 -6.30
N LEU A 176 12.82 18.67 -6.97
CA LEU A 176 11.47 18.43 -7.50
C LEU A 176 10.45 18.22 -6.37
N GLY A 177 10.75 17.42 -5.35
CA GLY A 177 9.88 17.25 -4.17
C GLY A 177 9.68 18.58 -3.43
N LEU A 178 10.75 19.37 -3.26
CA LEU A 178 10.65 20.70 -2.71
C LEU A 178 9.78 21.61 -3.60
N SER A 179 9.88 21.52 -4.93
CA SER A 179 9.05 22.27 -5.87
C SER A 179 7.58 21.89 -5.76
N LEU A 180 7.27 20.60 -5.54
CA LEU A 180 5.90 20.11 -5.32
C LEU A 180 5.29 20.77 -4.08
N CYS A 181 5.98 20.71 -2.96
CA CYS A 181 5.52 21.34 -1.73
C CYS A 181 5.45 22.87 -1.85
N MET A 182 6.48 23.51 -2.42
CA MET A 182 6.51 24.96 -2.65
C MET A 182 5.35 25.44 -3.53
N CYS A 183 5.00 24.71 -4.57
CA CYS A 183 3.85 25.00 -5.42
C CYS A 183 2.58 25.18 -4.57
N LEU A 184 2.28 24.24 -3.68
CA LEU A 184 1.11 24.24 -2.81
C LEU A 184 1.15 25.39 -1.78
N TYR A 185 2.29 25.62 -1.15
CA TYR A 185 2.42 26.69 -0.14
C TYR A 185 2.37 28.08 -0.77
N LEU A 186 3.02 28.30 -1.92
CA LEU A 186 3.00 29.57 -2.64
C LEU A 186 1.63 29.87 -3.22
N MET A 187 0.89 28.86 -3.68
CA MET A 187 -0.49 29.01 -4.11
C MET A 187 -1.35 29.61 -2.98
N GLY A 188 -1.26 29.05 -1.77
CA GLY A 188 -1.98 29.60 -0.62
C GLY A 188 -1.51 31.01 -0.22
N ALA A 189 -0.19 31.29 -0.34
CA ALA A 189 0.35 32.62 -0.08
C ALA A 189 -0.14 33.65 -1.12
N ALA A 190 -0.42 33.26 -2.34
CA ALA A 190 -1.01 34.10 -3.38
C ALA A 190 -2.50 34.32 -3.16
N MET A 191 -3.26 33.28 -2.82
CA MET A 191 -4.72 33.34 -2.69
C MET A 191 -5.19 34.05 -1.43
N PHE A 192 -4.57 33.80 -0.29
CA PHE A 192 -5.08 34.25 1.02
C PHE A 192 -4.32 35.43 1.60
N LYS A 193 -5.06 36.42 2.17
CA LYS A 193 -4.46 37.50 2.95
C LYS A 193 -3.70 36.96 4.17
N ASN A 194 -4.22 35.91 4.80
CA ASN A 194 -3.59 35.20 5.89
C ASN A 194 -3.46 33.72 5.51
N PRO A 195 -2.32 33.28 4.94
CA PRO A 195 -2.15 31.91 4.46
C PRO A 195 -1.93 30.89 5.58
N LYS A 196 -1.94 31.29 6.85
CA LYS A 196 -1.66 30.41 7.98
C LYS A 196 -2.55 29.16 7.98
N VAL A 197 -3.87 29.31 7.86
CA VAL A 197 -4.79 28.16 7.86
C VAL A 197 -4.44 27.20 6.72
N TRP A 198 -4.19 27.73 5.53
CA TRP A 198 -3.77 26.91 4.38
C TRP A 198 -2.46 26.16 4.63
N PHE A 199 -1.46 26.85 5.19
CA PHE A 199 -0.18 26.21 5.54
C PHE A 199 -0.37 25.07 6.55
N GLY A 200 -1.25 25.27 7.54
CA GLY A 200 -1.60 24.23 8.52
C GLY A 200 -2.29 23.02 7.88
N ILE A 201 -3.24 23.26 6.97
CA ILE A 201 -3.92 22.19 6.24
C ILE A 201 -2.93 21.37 5.41
N ILE A 202 -2.06 22.03 4.64
CA ILE A 202 -1.06 21.33 3.81
C ILE A 202 -0.06 20.55 4.68
N ASN A 203 0.44 21.14 5.75
CA ASN A 203 1.35 20.40 6.66
C ASN A 203 0.64 19.21 7.32
N GLY A 204 -0.62 19.36 7.74
CA GLY A 204 -1.43 18.28 8.28
C GLY A 204 -1.68 17.16 7.25
N PHE A 205 -1.92 17.54 6.00
CA PHE A 205 -2.07 16.58 4.91
C PHE A 205 -0.81 15.72 4.71
N PHE A 206 0.39 16.32 4.64
CA PHE A 206 1.62 15.55 4.49
C PHE A 206 1.95 14.69 5.72
N ALA A 207 1.60 15.16 6.92
CA ALA A 207 1.75 14.34 8.12
C ALA A 207 0.78 13.14 8.11
N PHE A 208 -0.47 13.35 7.74
CA PHE A 208 -1.46 12.28 7.59
C PHE A 208 -1.05 11.30 6.49
N TYR A 209 -0.60 11.80 5.35
CA TYR A 209 -0.07 10.98 4.27
C TYR A 209 1.11 10.11 4.74
N GLY A 210 2.08 10.67 5.45
CA GLY A 210 3.19 9.90 6.02
C GLY A 210 2.73 8.85 7.04
N PHE A 211 1.74 9.19 7.88
CA PHE A 211 1.11 8.25 8.81
C PHE A 211 0.44 7.09 8.07
N MET A 212 -0.34 7.38 7.04
CA MET A 212 -0.98 6.36 6.21
C MET A 212 0.03 5.50 5.46
N GLN A 213 1.10 6.10 4.91
CA GLN A 213 2.22 5.39 4.29
C GLN A 213 2.80 4.32 5.23
N TYR A 214 3.04 4.70 6.50
CA TYR A 214 3.62 3.78 7.48
C TYR A 214 2.74 2.55 7.73
N TYR A 215 1.45 2.75 8.03
CA TYR A 215 0.56 1.64 8.35
C TYR A 215 0.22 0.78 7.14
N ILE A 216 -0.02 1.39 5.97
CA ILE A 216 -0.28 0.61 4.75
C ILE A 216 0.95 -0.21 4.37
N PHE A 217 2.16 0.36 4.49
CA PHE A 217 3.38 -0.42 4.28
C PHE A 217 3.51 -1.58 5.28
N LEU A 218 3.17 -1.35 6.55
CA LEU A 218 3.21 -2.40 7.57
C LEU A 218 2.25 -3.56 7.24
N PHE A 219 1.07 -3.25 6.70
CA PHE A 219 0.04 -4.26 6.41
C PHE A 219 0.28 -5.03 5.11
N ARG A 220 0.66 -4.36 4.04
CA ARG A 220 0.81 -5.00 2.71
C ARG A 220 2.23 -5.05 2.17
N GLY A 221 3.21 -4.48 2.88
CA GLY A 221 4.60 -4.44 2.46
C GLY A 221 4.91 -3.47 1.31
N ALA A 222 3.95 -2.70 0.83
CA ALA A 222 4.13 -1.74 -0.26
C ALA A 222 3.66 -0.32 0.13
N PRO A 223 4.33 0.76 -0.32
CA PRO A 223 3.90 2.13 -0.11
C PRO A 223 2.55 2.42 -0.76
N ILE A 224 1.88 3.51 -0.33
CA ILE A 224 0.67 4.01 -0.99
C ILE A 224 1.03 4.48 -2.40
N GLN A 225 0.27 4.01 -3.37
CA GLN A 225 0.35 4.39 -4.77
C GLN A 225 -0.84 5.28 -5.15
N PHE A 226 -0.74 6.01 -6.25
CA PHE A 226 -1.84 6.86 -6.71
C PHE A 226 -3.10 6.04 -7.03
N SER A 227 -2.92 4.81 -7.51
CA SER A 227 -3.98 3.84 -7.75
C SER A 227 -4.82 3.50 -6.52
N ASP A 228 -4.26 3.61 -5.30
CA ASP A 228 -4.99 3.34 -4.06
C ASP A 228 -6.13 4.33 -3.80
N LEU A 229 -6.11 5.50 -4.43
CA LEU A 229 -7.22 6.45 -4.36
C LEU A 229 -8.51 5.89 -4.97
N PHE A 230 -8.40 4.97 -5.91
CA PHE A 230 -9.55 4.28 -6.51
C PHE A 230 -10.02 3.09 -5.68
N ASN A 231 -9.23 2.65 -4.68
CA ASN A 231 -9.46 1.47 -3.86
C ASN A 231 -9.89 1.81 -2.41
N ILE A 232 -10.30 3.05 -2.12
CA ILE A 232 -10.62 3.52 -0.75
C ILE A 232 -11.74 2.68 -0.13
N GLU A 233 -12.74 2.27 -0.88
CA GLU A 233 -13.85 1.44 -0.37
C GLU A 233 -13.37 0.05 0.02
N SER A 234 -12.56 -0.59 -0.82
CA SER A 234 -11.92 -1.87 -0.52
C SER A 234 -10.99 -1.78 0.70
N ALA A 235 -10.22 -0.69 0.81
CA ALA A 235 -9.37 -0.44 1.97
C ALA A 235 -10.16 -0.29 3.27
N LYS A 236 -11.35 0.35 3.22
CA LYS A 236 -12.26 0.47 4.37
C LYS A 236 -12.79 -0.90 4.79
N GLU A 237 -13.20 -1.75 3.87
CA GLU A 237 -13.67 -3.11 4.18
C GLU A 237 -12.55 -4.01 4.71
N ALA A 238 -11.34 -3.85 4.19
CA ALA A 238 -10.16 -4.57 4.67
C ALA A 238 -9.69 -4.08 6.06
N SER A 239 -9.98 -2.83 6.44
CA SER A 239 -9.50 -2.25 7.71
C SER A 239 -9.96 -3.01 8.96
N ASP A 240 -11.11 -3.69 8.89
CA ASP A 240 -11.63 -4.53 9.97
C ASP A 240 -10.78 -5.80 10.20
N LEU A 241 -9.93 -6.16 9.24
CA LEU A 241 -9.07 -7.34 9.29
C LEU A 241 -7.71 -7.05 9.95
N TYR A 242 -7.35 -5.77 10.14
CA TYR A 242 -6.04 -5.35 10.64
C TYR A 242 -6.11 -4.75 12.03
N GLN A 243 -5.13 -5.08 12.87
CA GLN A 243 -4.96 -4.49 14.20
C GLN A 243 -3.88 -3.42 14.15
N PHE A 244 -4.25 -2.19 14.51
CA PHE A 244 -3.32 -1.07 14.59
C PHE A 244 -2.45 -1.18 15.84
N SER A 245 -1.17 -1.46 15.67
CA SER A 245 -0.20 -1.42 16.77
C SER A 245 0.36 -0.01 16.97
N PHE A 246 0.66 0.33 18.22
CA PHE A 246 1.30 1.60 18.54
C PHE A 246 2.78 1.56 18.13
N ALA A 247 3.21 2.53 17.32
CA ALA A 247 4.58 2.62 16.84
C ALA A 247 5.19 4.01 17.09
N LEU A 248 6.50 4.07 17.25
CA LEU A 248 7.22 5.32 17.57
C LEU A 248 7.23 6.31 16.39
N MET A 249 7.29 5.82 15.15
CA MET A 249 7.36 6.70 13.97
C MET A 249 6.10 7.54 13.76
N PRO A 250 4.87 6.99 13.86
CA PRO A 250 3.66 7.80 13.88
C PRO A 250 3.60 8.85 15.01
N VAL A 251 4.16 8.54 16.18
CA VAL A 251 4.25 9.52 17.28
C VAL A 251 5.11 10.72 16.90
N TYR A 252 6.20 10.50 16.16
CA TYR A 252 7.00 11.58 15.60
C TYR A 252 6.17 12.52 14.72
N ALA A 253 5.28 11.98 13.86
CA ALA A 253 4.40 12.80 13.03
C ALA A 253 3.49 13.70 13.88
N ILE A 254 2.90 13.17 14.96
CA ILE A 254 2.08 13.93 15.90
C ILE A 254 2.86 15.04 16.56
N ILE A 255 4.06 14.77 17.04
CA ILE A 255 4.94 15.77 17.67
C ILE A 255 5.34 16.84 16.65
N ASN A 256 5.68 16.46 15.42
CA ASN A 256 6.04 17.38 14.35
C ASN A 256 4.87 18.35 14.06
N VAL A 257 3.68 17.83 13.85
CA VAL A 257 2.46 18.64 13.61
C VAL A 257 2.20 19.57 14.79
N ALA A 258 2.27 19.08 16.01
CA ALA A 258 2.05 19.90 17.20
C ALA A 258 3.06 21.09 17.29
N LEU A 259 4.34 20.83 17.02
CA LEU A 259 5.36 21.87 17.00
C LEU A 259 5.17 22.86 15.84
N MET A 260 4.78 22.38 14.66
CA MET A 260 4.46 23.25 13.53
C MET A 260 3.23 24.12 13.80
N ILE A 261 2.20 23.59 14.46
CA ILE A 261 1.05 24.37 14.92
C ILE A 261 1.47 25.45 15.91
N ILE A 262 2.36 25.15 16.85
CA ILE A 262 2.87 26.14 17.80
C ILE A 262 3.64 27.24 17.06
N ILE A 263 4.53 26.91 16.12
CA ILE A 263 5.23 27.89 15.26
C ILE A 263 4.21 28.77 14.56
N PHE A 264 3.23 28.17 14.02
CA PHE A 264 2.16 28.78 13.23
C PHE A 264 1.30 29.78 14.01
N ILE A 265 0.92 29.43 15.24
CA ILE A 265 0.14 30.32 16.13
C ILE A 265 0.98 31.48 16.63
N LYS A 266 2.26 31.23 16.95
CA LYS A 266 3.13 32.17 17.65
C LYS A 266 3.98 33.07 16.75
N VAL A 267 4.21 32.69 15.50
CA VAL A 267 4.97 33.49 14.54
C VAL A 267 4.06 34.52 13.86
N LYS A 268 4.48 35.77 13.81
CA LYS A 268 3.82 36.86 13.10
C LYS A 268 4.30 36.90 11.65
N LEU A 269 3.38 37.06 10.70
CA LEU A 269 3.74 37.21 9.28
C LEU A 269 3.84 38.69 8.91
N THR A 270 4.75 39.02 7.99
CA THR A 270 4.77 40.33 7.36
C THR A 270 3.45 40.59 6.63
N PRO A 271 2.96 41.86 6.63
CA PRO A 271 1.79 42.24 5.85
C PRO A 271 1.97 41.88 4.37
N VAL A 272 0.92 41.43 3.71
CA VAL A 272 0.99 41.08 2.28
C VAL A 272 0.74 42.32 1.42
N THR A 273 1.63 42.56 0.47
CA THR A 273 1.43 43.52 -0.61
C THR A 273 0.91 42.83 -1.86
N ALA A 274 0.26 43.58 -2.77
CA ALA A 274 -0.17 43.05 -4.06
C ALA A 274 1.02 42.44 -4.84
N LYS A 275 2.18 43.12 -4.81
CA LYS A 275 3.43 42.65 -5.44
C LYS A 275 3.86 41.28 -4.90
N GLN A 276 3.80 41.05 -3.58
CA GLN A 276 4.17 39.75 -2.98
C GLN A 276 3.19 38.65 -3.35
N ARG A 277 1.90 38.96 -3.53
CA ARG A 277 0.92 37.98 -4.02
C ARG A 277 1.23 37.54 -5.46
N VAL A 278 1.55 38.50 -6.34
CA VAL A 278 1.92 38.24 -7.72
C VAL A 278 3.20 37.37 -7.77
N ILE A 279 4.23 37.73 -6.95
CA ILE A 279 5.46 36.94 -6.87
C ILE A 279 5.18 35.51 -6.38
N SER A 280 4.31 35.34 -5.37
CA SER A 280 3.94 34.00 -4.90
C SER A 280 3.17 33.21 -5.95
N ALA A 281 2.27 33.84 -6.69
CA ALA A 281 1.56 33.20 -7.80
C ALA A 281 2.52 32.78 -8.91
N ALA A 282 3.41 33.69 -9.34
CA ALA A 282 4.44 33.38 -10.35
C ALA A 282 5.38 32.27 -9.91
N GLY A 283 5.80 32.28 -8.62
CA GLY A 283 6.61 31.21 -8.04
C GLY A 283 5.89 29.85 -8.00
N SER A 284 4.59 29.85 -7.67
CA SER A 284 3.78 28.61 -7.72
C SER A 284 3.69 28.05 -9.14
N VAL A 285 3.40 28.91 -10.12
CA VAL A 285 3.37 28.51 -11.55
C VAL A 285 4.72 27.99 -12.01
N LEU A 286 5.83 28.66 -11.64
CA LEU A 286 7.17 28.21 -12.00
C LEU A 286 7.49 26.82 -11.41
N CYS A 287 7.12 26.57 -10.15
CA CYS A 287 7.25 25.26 -9.54
C CYS A 287 6.40 24.19 -10.25
N ALA A 288 5.16 24.53 -10.63
CA ALA A 288 4.30 23.62 -11.40
C ALA A 288 4.90 23.29 -12.78
N LEU A 289 5.42 24.29 -13.50
CA LEU A 289 6.11 24.07 -14.78
C LEU A 289 7.37 23.22 -14.61
N ALA A 290 8.15 23.43 -13.55
CA ALA A 290 9.30 22.58 -13.25
C ALA A 290 8.88 21.12 -13.01
N LEU A 291 7.78 20.87 -12.30
CA LEU A 291 7.25 19.52 -12.11
C LEU A 291 6.82 18.86 -13.42
N VAL A 292 6.15 19.59 -14.30
CA VAL A 292 5.70 19.04 -15.59
C VAL A 292 6.88 18.73 -16.51
N PHE A 293 7.80 19.67 -16.73
CA PHE A 293 8.86 19.52 -17.73
C PHE A 293 10.08 18.80 -17.18
N VAL A 294 10.62 19.26 -16.04
CA VAL A 294 11.80 18.63 -15.43
C VAL A 294 11.41 17.34 -14.73
N GLY A 295 10.17 17.27 -14.20
CA GLY A 295 9.63 16.06 -13.59
C GLY A 295 9.56 14.88 -14.57
N LYS A 296 9.08 15.11 -15.80
CA LYS A 296 9.06 14.06 -16.84
C LYS A 296 10.46 13.56 -17.17
N ILE A 297 11.42 14.47 -17.37
CA ILE A 297 12.83 14.10 -17.61
C ILE A 297 13.40 13.31 -16.41
N GLY A 298 13.11 13.76 -15.19
CA GLY A 298 13.55 13.08 -13.97
C GLY A 298 12.95 11.67 -13.84
N TYR A 299 11.69 11.50 -14.21
CA TYR A 299 11.02 10.19 -14.22
C TYR A 299 11.68 9.24 -15.24
N ASP A 300 11.88 9.70 -16.50
CA ASP A 300 12.49 8.88 -17.54
C ASP A 300 13.95 8.49 -17.20
N ILE A 301 14.72 9.42 -16.63
CA ILE A 301 16.08 9.16 -16.13
C ILE A 301 16.02 8.17 -14.95
N GLY A 302 15.01 8.30 -14.09
CA GLY A 302 14.79 7.41 -12.94
C GLY A 302 14.60 5.96 -13.37
N ILE A 303 13.74 5.72 -14.35
CA ILE A 303 13.53 4.37 -14.93
C ILE A 303 14.83 3.87 -15.58
N LYS A 304 15.46 4.67 -16.45
CA LYS A 304 16.68 4.26 -17.16
C LYS A 304 17.83 3.87 -16.21
N ASN A 305 17.97 4.54 -15.08
CA ASN A 305 19.04 4.30 -14.11
C ASN A 305 18.59 3.46 -12.90
N ARG A 306 17.43 2.84 -12.96
CA ARG A 306 16.87 1.99 -11.89
C ARG A 306 16.71 2.69 -10.53
N TYR A 307 16.56 4.01 -10.50
CA TYR A 307 16.11 4.74 -9.31
C TYR A 307 14.60 4.58 -9.10
N ILE A 308 13.85 4.41 -10.20
CA ILE A 308 12.43 4.08 -10.23
C ILE A 308 12.32 2.68 -10.81
N ILE A 309 12.01 1.72 -9.96
CA ILE A 309 11.77 0.34 -10.30
C ILE A 309 10.26 0.13 -10.22
N MET A 310 9.65 -0.17 -11.37
CA MET A 310 8.19 -0.35 -11.46
C MET A 310 7.85 -1.83 -11.26
N ASN A 311 8.07 -2.36 -10.05
CA ASN A 311 7.77 -3.74 -9.70
C ASN A 311 6.82 -3.82 -8.51
N PHE A 312 6.08 -4.91 -8.41
CA PHE A 312 5.11 -5.17 -7.35
C PHE A 312 5.72 -5.58 -6.02
N SER A 313 7.03 -5.82 -5.92
CA SER A 313 7.61 -6.22 -4.65
C SER A 313 7.66 -5.05 -3.67
N GLY A 314 7.21 -5.29 -2.44
CA GLY A 314 7.13 -4.26 -1.40
C GLY A 314 8.46 -3.57 -1.13
N ASN A 315 9.58 -4.31 -1.14
CA ASN A 315 10.90 -3.76 -0.87
C ASN A 315 11.44 -2.92 -2.03
N GLU A 316 11.25 -3.32 -3.27
CA GLU A 316 11.67 -2.54 -4.44
C GLU A 316 10.84 -1.27 -4.57
N ASN A 317 9.54 -1.32 -4.33
CA ASN A 317 8.70 -0.14 -4.24
C ASN A 317 9.15 0.78 -3.11
N LYS A 318 9.48 0.25 -1.92
CA LYS A 318 10.03 1.04 -0.83
C LYS A 318 11.34 1.71 -1.22
N LEU A 319 12.23 1.00 -1.91
CA LEU A 319 13.51 1.55 -2.39
C LEU A 319 13.27 2.67 -3.41
N THR A 320 12.36 2.48 -4.36
CA THR A 320 11.95 3.51 -5.34
C THR A 320 11.44 4.77 -4.63
N TYR A 321 10.50 4.62 -3.70
CA TYR A 321 9.97 5.74 -2.93
C TYR A 321 11.03 6.41 -2.06
N SER A 322 11.97 5.65 -1.51
CA SER A 322 13.10 6.19 -0.75
C SER A 322 14.09 6.96 -1.63
N ASN A 323 14.37 6.47 -2.85
CA ASN A 323 15.30 7.10 -3.80
C ASN A 323 14.75 8.41 -4.40
N VAL A 324 13.46 8.49 -4.60
CA VAL A 324 12.76 9.61 -5.26
C VAL A 324 12.15 10.58 -4.25
N GLY A 325 11.61 10.08 -3.14
CA GLY A 325 10.79 10.77 -2.15
C GLY A 325 9.34 10.32 -2.22
N TYR A 326 8.73 10.06 -1.07
CA TYR A 326 7.38 9.52 -1.01
C TYR A 326 6.33 10.43 -1.65
N ASP A 327 6.43 11.73 -1.45
CA ASP A 327 5.55 12.74 -2.04
C ASP A 327 5.73 12.87 -3.56
N LEU A 328 6.99 12.94 -4.01
CA LEU A 328 7.31 13.08 -5.42
C LEU A 328 6.99 11.80 -6.21
N MET A 329 7.26 10.61 -5.61
CA MET A 329 6.94 9.35 -6.26
C MET A 329 5.43 9.16 -6.42
N PHE A 330 4.63 9.54 -5.40
CA PHE A 330 3.18 9.54 -5.50
C PHE A 330 2.67 10.47 -6.63
N TYR A 331 3.30 11.64 -6.78
CA TYR A 331 3.01 12.53 -7.92
C TYR A 331 3.39 11.91 -9.26
N PHE A 332 4.57 11.28 -9.37
CA PHE A 332 5.01 10.61 -10.59
C PHE A 332 4.09 9.44 -10.94
N ASP A 333 3.70 8.66 -9.97
CA ASP A 333 2.76 7.55 -10.14
C ASP A 333 1.44 8.05 -10.73
N GLY A 334 0.86 9.12 -10.19
CA GLY A 334 -0.37 9.71 -10.73
C GLY A 334 -0.24 10.36 -12.11
N MET A 335 0.94 10.87 -12.46
CA MET A 335 1.14 11.58 -13.72
C MET A 335 1.62 10.70 -14.87
N TYR A 336 2.38 9.63 -14.58
CA TYR A 336 3.09 8.88 -15.60
C TYR A 336 2.82 7.38 -15.59
N ASN A 337 2.23 6.85 -14.52
CA ASN A 337 1.92 5.44 -14.38
C ASN A 337 0.48 5.16 -14.84
N HIS A 338 0.28 5.08 -16.17
CA HIS A 338 -1.01 4.79 -16.79
C HIS A 338 -0.83 3.81 -17.96
N VAL A 339 -1.94 3.19 -18.40
CA VAL A 339 -1.92 2.26 -19.53
C VAL A 339 -1.65 3.04 -20.81
N TYR A 340 -0.59 2.68 -21.52
CA TYR A 340 -0.27 3.24 -22.82
C TYR A 340 -0.83 2.37 -23.94
N GLU A 341 -1.25 3.02 -25.02
CA GLU A 341 -1.62 2.32 -26.25
C GLU A 341 -0.40 1.57 -26.78
N PRO A 342 -0.51 0.26 -27.11
CA PRO A 342 0.61 -0.51 -27.62
C PRO A 342 1.15 0.03 -28.97
N GLU A 343 2.42 -0.25 -29.26
CA GLU A 343 3.03 0.11 -30.53
C GLU A 343 2.24 -0.53 -31.69
N ASP A 344 1.92 0.25 -32.72
CA ASP A 344 1.12 -0.16 -33.88
C ASP A 344 -0.29 -0.69 -33.57
N TYR A 345 -0.87 -0.27 -32.45
CA TYR A 345 -2.24 -0.65 -32.11
C TYR A 345 -3.23 -0.11 -33.16
N SER A 346 -4.14 -0.97 -33.57
CA SER A 346 -5.42 -0.60 -34.19
C SER A 346 -6.46 -1.66 -33.89
N LYS A 347 -7.72 -1.26 -33.83
CA LYS A 347 -8.84 -2.18 -33.65
C LYS A 347 -8.86 -3.27 -34.73
N ASP A 348 -8.60 -2.88 -35.99
CA ASP A 348 -8.58 -3.81 -37.13
C ASP A 348 -7.45 -4.84 -36.98
N LYS A 349 -6.27 -4.43 -36.48
CA LYS A 349 -5.14 -5.34 -36.25
C LYS A 349 -5.49 -6.37 -35.17
N ALA A 350 -6.07 -5.92 -34.04
CA ALA A 350 -6.50 -6.84 -32.98
C ALA A 350 -7.57 -7.84 -33.48
N GLN A 351 -8.56 -7.36 -34.24
CA GLN A 351 -9.57 -8.21 -34.86
C GLN A 351 -9.01 -9.17 -35.90
N GLN A 352 -8.02 -8.75 -36.67
CA GLN A 352 -7.30 -9.60 -37.62
C GLN A 352 -6.55 -10.74 -36.90
N ILE A 353 -5.89 -10.43 -35.77
CA ILE A 353 -5.20 -11.45 -34.96
C ILE A 353 -6.22 -12.50 -34.46
N LEU A 354 -7.30 -12.06 -33.82
CA LEU A 354 -8.32 -12.95 -33.28
C LEU A 354 -9.09 -13.71 -34.36
N GLY A 355 -9.32 -13.06 -35.52
CA GLY A 355 -10.05 -13.65 -36.67
C GLY A 355 -9.34 -14.81 -37.36
N GLN A 356 -8.07 -15.10 -37.03
CA GLN A 356 -7.36 -16.28 -37.53
C GLN A 356 -7.89 -17.59 -36.95
N TYR A 357 -8.61 -17.52 -35.83
CA TYR A 357 -9.08 -18.67 -35.07
C TYR A 357 -10.58 -18.91 -35.28
N LYS A 358 -10.98 -20.19 -35.32
CA LYS A 358 -12.38 -20.58 -35.38
C LYS A 358 -12.84 -21.08 -34.04
N GLU A 359 -13.87 -20.48 -33.52
CA GLU A 359 -14.55 -20.98 -32.33
C GLU A 359 -15.38 -22.21 -32.63
N GLN A 360 -15.35 -23.18 -31.74
CA GLN A 360 -16.12 -24.40 -31.81
C GLN A 360 -17.09 -24.45 -30.62
N LYS A 361 -18.22 -25.16 -30.81
CA LYS A 361 -19.15 -25.42 -29.71
C LYS A 361 -18.86 -26.78 -29.09
N ALA A 362 -18.91 -26.84 -27.77
CA ALA A 362 -18.79 -28.09 -27.04
C ALA A 362 -19.99 -28.99 -27.26
N GLU A 363 -19.75 -30.30 -27.38
CA GLU A 363 -20.83 -31.31 -27.45
C GLU A 363 -21.59 -31.38 -26.13
N LYS A 364 -22.93 -31.34 -26.17
CA LYS A 364 -23.78 -31.31 -24.95
C LYS A 364 -23.54 -32.47 -24.01
N SER A 365 -23.25 -33.66 -24.53
CA SER A 365 -23.15 -34.92 -23.78
C SER A 365 -21.82 -35.10 -23.00
N LYS A 366 -20.86 -34.20 -23.17
CA LYS A 366 -19.49 -34.36 -22.64
C LYS A 366 -18.99 -33.21 -21.77
N LYS A 367 -19.90 -32.42 -21.21
CA LYS A 367 -19.49 -31.24 -20.42
C LYS A 367 -19.36 -31.60 -18.95
N PRO A 368 -18.13 -31.54 -18.38
CA PRO A 368 -17.91 -31.74 -16.96
C PRO A 368 -18.47 -30.56 -16.13
N ILE A 369 -18.65 -30.79 -14.83
CA ILE A 369 -18.71 -29.70 -13.85
C ILE A 369 -17.28 -29.18 -13.66
N ILE A 370 -17.10 -27.88 -13.73
CA ILE A 370 -15.79 -27.25 -13.51
C ILE A 370 -15.81 -26.46 -12.21
N ILE A 371 -14.88 -26.71 -11.32
CA ILE A 371 -14.70 -26.00 -10.04
C ILE A 371 -13.33 -25.33 -10.06
N GLY A 372 -13.32 -24.00 -10.13
CA GLY A 372 -12.12 -23.17 -10.00
C GLY A 372 -11.96 -22.66 -8.57
N ILE A 373 -10.80 -22.87 -7.98
CA ILE A 373 -10.48 -22.50 -6.61
C ILE A 373 -9.22 -21.64 -6.59
N MET A 374 -9.37 -20.38 -6.22
CA MET A 374 -8.25 -19.52 -5.84
C MET A 374 -8.08 -19.59 -4.33
N ASN A 375 -7.02 -20.24 -3.88
CA ASN A 375 -6.78 -20.49 -2.47
C ASN A 375 -5.86 -19.39 -1.90
N GLU A 376 -6.41 -18.62 -0.98
CA GLU A 376 -5.74 -17.49 -0.32
C GLU A 376 -4.39 -17.88 0.25
N SER A 377 -3.33 -17.17 -0.17
CA SER A 377 -1.95 -17.31 0.30
C SER A 377 -1.44 -18.77 0.30
N PHE A 378 -1.97 -19.65 -0.58
CA PHE A 378 -1.55 -21.05 -0.63
C PHE A 378 -0.22 -21.16 -1.37
N ALA A 379 0.89 -21.15 -0.61
CA ALA A 379 2.23 -21.12 -1.15
C ALA A 379 3.15 -22.17 -0.48
N ASP A 380 4.16 -22.57 -1.21
CA ASP A 380 5.13 -23.58 -0.75
C ASP A 380 6.51 -22.95 -0.51
N PHE A 381 6.86 -22.69 0.75
CA PHE A 381 8.15 -22.14 1.12
C PHE A 381 9.35 -23.09 0.81
N LYS A 382 9.11 -24.39 0.61
CA LYS A 382 10.15 -25.32 0.10
C LYS A 382 10.55 -25.01 -1.34
N HIS A 383 9.69 -24.30 -2.08
CA HIS A 383 9.98 -23.87 -3.45
C HIS A 383 11.03 -22.76 -3.51
N ILE A 384 11.10 -21.90 -2.48
CA ILE A 384 12.01 -20.76 -2.45
C ILE A 384 13.32 -21.03 -1.70
N GLY A 385 13.37 -22.03 -0.82
CA GLY A 385 14.55 -22.34 -0.04
C GLY A 385 14.54 -23.74 0.58
N ASP A 386 15.63 -24.12 1.26
CA ASP A 386 15.75 -25.41 1.95
C ASP A 386 15.00 -25.39 3.30
N LEU A 387 13.67 -25.33 3.23
CA LEU A 387 12.82 -25.38 4.41
C LEU A 387 12.67 -26.81 4.93
N LYS A 388 13.12 -27.05 6.15
CA LYS A 388 12.92 -28.32 6.88
C LYS A 388 11.85 -28.17 7.93
N THR A 389 10.90 -29.11 7.93
CA THR A 389 9.80 -29.17 8.88
C THR A 389 9.64 -30.57 9.42
N ASP A 390 9.16 -30.71 10.67
CA ASP A 390 8.93 -32.02 11.32
C ASP A 390 7.82 -32.83 10.66
N LYS A 391 6.94 -32.18 9.88
CA LYS A 391 5.83 -32.80 9.14
C LYS A 391 5.70 -32.14 7.76
N ASP A 392 5.19 -32.91 6.79
CA ASP A 392 4.74 -32.33 5.53
C ASP A 392 3.50 -31.48 5.78
N TYR A 393 3.53 -30.20 5.38
CA TYR A 393 2.40 -29.27 5.52
C TYR A 393 1.46 -29.25 4.32
N MET A 394 1.74 -30.03 3.25
CA MET A 394 0.91 -30.17 2.05
C MET A 394 0.75 -31.64 1.62
N PRO A 395 0.42 -32.58 2.56
CA PRO A 395 0.43 -34.01 2.24
C PRO A 395 -0.64 -34.42 1.23
N ARG A 396 -1.80 -33.76 1.22
CA ARG A 396 -2.89 -34.08 0.28
C ARG A 396 -2.57 -33.60 -1.12
N TYR A 397 -2.10 -32.38 -1.28
CA TYR A 397 -1.61 -31.84 -2.55
C TYR A 397 -0.52 -32.72 -3.13
N ASN A 398 0.48 -33.09 -2.33
CA ASN A 398 1.57 -33.97 -2.75
C ASN A 398 1.10 -35.37 -3.17
N ALA A 399 0.11 -35.94 -2.50
CA ALA A 399 -0.47 -37.22 -2.86
C ALA A 399 -1.25 -37.16 -4.19
N LEU A 400 -1.98 -36.07 -4.45
CA LEU A 400 -2.81 -35.87 -5.64
C LEU A 400 -1.99 -35.65 -6.93
N LYS A 401 -0.71 -35.27 -6.85
CA LYS A 401 0.17 -35.10 -8.01
C LYS A 401 0.21 -36.34 -8.92
N LYS A 402 0.04 -37.53 -8.36
CA LYS A 402 0.06 -38.80 -9.10
C LYS A 402 -1.08 -38.95 -10.09
N GLU A 403 -2.15 -38.24 -9.94
CA GLU A 403 -3.38 -38.31 -10.73
C GLU A 403 -3.89 -36.94 -11.20
N SER A 404 -2.95 -35.99 -11.41
CA SER A 404 -3.29 -34.60 -11.72
C SER A 404 -2.32 -33.98 -12.70
N VAL A 405 -2.75 -32.92 -13.37
CA VAL A 405 -1.83 -31.92 -13.95
C VAL A 405 -1.47 -30.95 -12.84
N TYR A 406 -0.19 -30.73 -12.59
CA TYR A 406 0.28 -29.97 -11.44
C TYR A 406 1.57 -29.18 -11.75
N GLY A 407 1.93 -28.28 -10.87
CA GLY A 407 3.17 -27.52 -10.95
C GLY A 407 3.14 -26.27 -10.09
N TYR A 408 3.95 -25.32 -10.49
CA TYR A 408 3.93 -23.97 -9.94
C TYR A 408 3.51 -23.00 -11.03
N VAL A 409 2.57 -22.10 -10.70
CA VAL A 409 2.09 -21.06 -11.60
C VAL A 409 2.65 -19.72 -11.15
N THR A 410 3.19 -18.95 -12.10
CA THR A 410 3.64 -17.58 -11.83
C THR A 410 2.44 -16.65 -11.78
N VAL A 411 2.30 -15.96 -10.65
CA VAL A 411 1.26 -14.97 -10.36
C VAL A 411 1.88 -13.57 -10.28
N SER A 412 1.14 -12.55 -10.64
CA SER A 412 1.61 -11.16 -10.55
C SER A 412 1.52 -10.57 -9.15
N ALA A 413 0.70 -11.15 -8.28
CA ALA A 413 0.48 -10.69 -6.92
C ALA A 413 1.54 -11.22 -5.93
N TYR A 414 1.85 -10.43 -4.87
CA TYR A 414 2.68 -10.83 -3.74
C TYR A 414 2.18 -10.15 -2.46
N GLY A 415 1.89 -10.94 -1.43
CA GLY A 415 1.48 -10.44 -0.13
C GLY A 415 0.14 -9.69 -0.11
N GLY A 416 -0.68 -9.84 -1.16
CA GLY A 416 -1.97 -9.18 -1.34
C GLY A 416 -2.28 -8.96 -2.81
N TYR A 417 -3.33 -8.17 -3.11
CA TYR A 417 -3.85 -7.98 -4.47
C TYR A 417 -4.40 -9.26 -5.12
N SER A 418 -5.05 -10.11 -4.34
CA SER A 418 -5.70 -11.35 -4.80
C SER A 418 -6.60 -11.15 -6.02
N CYS A 419 -7.24 -9.97 -6.13
CA CYS A 419 -8.06 -9.59 -7.29
C CYS A 419 -7.28 -9.58 -8.62
N ASN A 420 -5.97 -9.39 -8.60
CA ASN A 420 -5.14 -9.43 -9.81
C ASN A 420 -4.89 -10.88 -10.27
N SER A 421 -4.68 -11.80 -9.34
CA SER A 421 -4.59 -13.24 -9.65
C SER A 421 -5.93 -13.77 -10.16
N GLU A 422 -7.04 -13.34 -9.58
CA GLU A 422 -8.37 -13.66 -10.05
C GLU A 422 -8.61 -13.10 -11.47
N TYR A 423 -8.22 -11.85 -11.71
CA TYR A 423 -8.29 -11.23 -13.03
C TYR A 423 -7.49 -11.99 -14.09
N GLU A 424 -6.23 -12.33 -13.82
CA GLU A 424 -5.38 -13.07 -14.76
C GLU A 424 -6.00 -14.41 -15.15
N PHE A 425 -6.51 -15.18 -14.18
CA PHE A 425 -7.13 -16.49 -14.45
C PHE A 425 -8.43 -16.37 -15.22
N LEU A 426 -9.32 -15.46 -14.83
CA LEU A 426 -10.66 -15.35 -15.41
C LEU A 426 -10.68 -14.64 -16.77
N SER A 427 -9.79 -13.66 -16.98
CA SER A 427 -9.73 -12.90 -18.25
C SER A 427 -8.76 -13.48 -19.27
N GLY A 428 -7.70 -14.17 -18.83
CA GLY A 428 -6.56 -14.53 -19.66
C GLY A 428 -5.62 -13.36 -19.97
N ASN A 429 -5.91 -12.17 -19.45
CA ASN A 429 -5.04 -11.00 -19.56
C ASN A 429 -3.90 -11.09 -18.54
N THR A 430 -2.83 -10.34 -18.76
CA THR A 430 -1.71 -10.26 -17.80
C THR A 430 -1.67 -8.91 -17.09
N MET A 431 -1.27 -8.90 -15.83
CA MET A 431 -0.92 -7.66 -15.15
C MET A 431 0.36 -7.01 -15.70
N GLY A 432 1.11 -7.72 -16.55
CA GLY A 432 2.38 -7.24 -17.11
C GLY A 432 2.28 -6.01 -18.01
N PHE A 433 1.11 -5.73 -18.58
CA PHE A 433 0.86 -4.55 -19.40
C PHE A 433 0.12 -3.44 -18.66
N LEU A 434 -0.22 -3.66 -17.40
CA LEU A 434 -0.87 -2.68 -16.56
C LEU A 434 0.15 -1.92 -15.70
N PRO A 435 -0.16 -0.68 -15.31
CA PRO A 435 0.69 0.08 -14.40
C PRO A 435 0.95 -0.65 -13.09
N ALA A 436 2.16 -0.51 -12.57
CA ALA A 436 2.51 -1.05 -11.26
C ALA A 436 1.54 -0.54 -10.18
N GLY A 437 1.13 -1.42 -9.25
CA GLY A 437 0.17 -1.09 -8.21
C GLY A 437 -1.29 -1.11 -8.64
N SER A 438 -1.57 -1.44 -9.89
CA SER A 438 -2.96 -1.59 -10.36
C SER A 438 -3.71 -2.69 -9.61
N ALA A 439 -4.97 -2.42 -9.28
CA ALA A 439 -5.95 -3.42 -8.87
C ALA A 439 -6.98 -3.55 -10.00
N ALA A 440 -6.88 -4.62 -10.78
CA ALA A 440 -7.59 -4.74 -12.06
C ALA A 440 -9.11 -4.60 -11.91
N PHE A 441 -9.70 -5.21 -10.89
CA PHE A 441 -11.14 -5.19 -10.66
C PHE A 441 -11.71 -3.81 -10.33
N THR A 442 -10.93 -2.94 -9.70
CA THR A 442 -11.39 -1.61 -9.31
C THR A 442 -11.10 -0.54 -10.35
N GLN A 443 -10.11 -0.76 -11.21
CA GLN A 443 -9.63 0.26 -12.14
C GLN A 443 -10.00 -0.02 -13.60
N TYR A 444 -10.04 -1.28 -14.00
CA TYR A 444 -10.16 -1.64 -15.42
C TYR A 444 -11.38 -2.49 -15.76
N ILE A 445 -12.10 -3.04 -14.76
CA ILE A 445 -13.36 -3.73 -15.00
C ILE A 445 -14.53 -2.78 -14.67
N ASN A 446 -14.88 -1.93 -15.64
CA ASN A 446 -15.93 -0.92 -15.54
C ASN A 446 -17.10 -1.14 -16.52
N GLY A 447 -17.09 -2.24 -17.25
CA GLY A 447 -18.12 -2.67 -18.20
C GLY A 447 -17.94 -4.14 -18.59
N ASN A 448 -18.90 -4.71 -19.32
CA ASN A 448 -18.85 -6.10 -19.74
C ASN A 448 -17.56 -6.40 -20.52
N GLN A 449 -16.82 -7.39 -20.05
CA GLN A 449 -15.59 -7.88 -20.67
C GLN A 449 -15.72 -9.35 -21.04
N GLU A 450 -15.10 -9.72 -22.16
CA GLU A 450 -14.95 -11.12 -22.51
C GLU A 450 -14.00 -11.81 -21.50
N SER A 451 -14.40 -12.99 -21.03
CA SER A 451 -13.71 -13.73 -19.99
C SER A 451 -13.91 -15.24 -20.17
N LEU A 452 -13.22 -16.05 -19.38
CA LEU A 452 -13.55 -17.49 -19.26
C LEU A 452 -15.00 -17.70 -18.91
N VAL A 453 -15.56 -16.84 -18.03
CA VAL A 453 -16.97 -16.94 -17.58
C VAL A 453 -17.93 -16.72 -18.74
N SER A 454 -17.80 -15.59 -19.46
CA SER A 454 -18.66 -15.29 -20.61
C SER A 454 -18.50 -16.31 -21.73
N TYR A 455 -17.29 -16.86 -21.92
CA TYR A 455 -17.07 -17.95 -22.87
C TYR A 455 -17.79 -19.23 -22.46
N LEU A 456 -17.70 -19.65 -21.18
CA LEU A 456 -18.41 -20.83 -20.67
C LEU A 456 -19.92 -20.65 -20.75
N ASN A 457 -20.47 -19.45 -20.52
CA ASN A 457 -21.87 -19.12 -20.75
C ASN A 457 -22.25 -19.38 -22.22
N SER A 458 -21.41 -18.96 -23.18
CA SER A 458 -21.63 -19.23 -24.61
C SER A 458 -21.60 -20.73 -24.95
N GLN A 459 -20.93 -21.53 -24.12
CA GLN A 459 -20.90 -22.99 -24.20
C GLN A 459 -22.02 -23.67 -23.41
N ASN A 460 -23.04 -22.95 -22.95
CA ASN A 460 -24.17 -23.44 -22.16
C ASN A 460 -23.76 -24.02 -20.79
N TYR A 461 -22.92 -23.29 -20.09
CA TYR A 461 -22.69 -23.46 -18.67
C TYR A 461 -23.53 -22.46 -17.88
N HIS A 462 -24.01 -22.87 -16.72
CA HIS A 462 -24.46 -21.96 -15.68
C HIS A 462 -23.24 -21.59 -14.85
N THR A 463 -22.95 -20.30 -14.71
CA THR A 463 -21.72 -19.81 -14.07
C THR A 463 -22.03 -19.15 -12.74
N MET A 464 -21.35 -19.61 -11.69
CA MET A 464 -21.62 -19.20 -10.32
C MET A 464 -20.34 -18.86 -9.58
N ALA A 465 -20.26 -17.67 -8.97
CA ALA A 465 -19.21 -17.30 -8.04
C ALA A 465 -19.68 -17.57 -6.60
N VAL A 466 -18.85 -18.23 -5.79
CA VAL A 466 -19.10 -18.50 -4.37
C VAL A 466 -17.89 -18.02 -3.57
N THR A 467 -18.01 -16.88 -2.86
CA THR A 467 -16.89 -16.28 -2.15
C THR A 467 -17.23 -15.93 -0.71
N PRO A 468 -16.34 -16.22 0.26
CA PRO A 468 -16.51 -15.80 1.66
C PRO A 468 -16.23 -14.31 1.87
N CYS A 469 -16.02 -13.56 0.80
CA CYS A 469 -15.76 -12.13 0.84
C CYS A 469 -17.03 -11.28 0.89
N ARG A 470 -16.91 -10.01 1.27
CA ARG A 470 -17.98 -9.01 1.11
C ARG A 470 -17.99 -8.51 -0.35
N PRO A 471 -19.15 -8.12 -0.89
CA PRO A 471 -19.27 -7.69 -2.29
C PRO A 471 -18.43 -6.46 -2.65
N GLY A 472 -18.20 -5.53 -1.70
CA GLY A 472 -17.39 -4.33 -1.90
C GLY A 472 -15.87 -4.59 -1.88
N LEU A 473 -15.40 -5.72 -1.31
CA LEU A 473 -13.97 -6.04 -1.32
C LEU A 473 -13.48 -6.17 -2.76
N TRP A 474 -12.45 -5.39 -3.12
CA TRP A 474 -11.95 -5.33 -4.50
C TRP A 474 -13.03 -5.08 -5.56
N ASN A 475 -14.17 -4.45 -5.19
CA ASN A 475 -15.29 -4.21 -6.11
C ASN A 475 -15.86 -5.50 -6.74
N LEU A 476 -15.85 -6.62 -5.99
CA LEU A 476 -16.23 -7.95 -6.49
C LEU A 476 -17.64 -8.00 -7.11
N GLU A 477 -18.59 -7.26 -6.55
CA GLU A 477 -19.98 -7.22 -7.06
C GLU A 477 -20.03 -6.75 -8.52
N ASN A 478 -19.34 -5.65 -8.82
CA ASN A 478 -19.32 -5.15 -10.20
C ASN A 478 -18.38 -5.97 -11.07
N ALA A 479 -17.24 -6.44 -10.54
CA ALA A 479 -16.30 -7.27 -11.29
C ALA A 479 -16.96 -8.57 -11.76
N TYR A 480 -17.65 -9.29 -10.88
CA TYR A 480 -18.35 -10.53 -11.28
C TYR A 480 -19.50 -10.28 -12.25
N LYS A 481 -20.25 -9.19 -12.05
CA LYS A 481 -21.27 -8.76 -12.99
C LYS A 481 -20.70 -8.47 -14.39
N TYR A 482 -19.59 -7.76 -14.47
CA TYR A 482 -18.96 -7.39 -15.74
C TYR A 482 -18.17 -8.54 -16.39
N LEU A 483 -17.69 -9.50 -15.61
CA LEU A 483 -17.18 -10.79 -16.12
C LEU A 483 -18.30 -11.74 -16.54
N GLN A 484 -19.55 -11.36 -16.27
CA GLN A 484 -20.78 -12.00 -16.71
C GLN A 484 -21.07 -13.35 -16.02
N PHE A 485 -20.82 -13.44 -14.70
CA PHE A 485 -21.37 -14.53 -13.91
C PHE A 485 -22.90 -14.46 -13.85
N ASP A 486 -23.58 -15.61 -13.99
CA ASP A 486 -25.05 -15.70 -13.87
C ASP A 486 -25.49 -15.51 -12.42
N GLU A 487 -24.70 -15.97 -11.45
CA GLU A 487 -24.98 -15.87 -10.01
C GLU A 487 -23.69 -15.60 -9.22
N ALA A 488 -23.81 -14.77 -8.19
CA ALA A 488 -22.73 -14.53 -7.23
C ALA A 488 -23.24 -14.64 -5.78
N VAL A 489 -22.56 -15.46 -4.98
CA VAL A 489 -22.86 -15.74 -3.58
C VAL A 489 -21.73 -15.20 -2.73
N TYR A 490 -22.04 -14.29 -1.81
CA TYR A 490 -21.10 -13.63 -0.92
C TYR A 490 -21.31 -14.05 0.54
N LYS A 491 -20.35 -13.72 1.41
CA LYS A 491 -20.39 -13.98 2.87
C LYS A 491 -21.75 -13.69 3.52
N ALA A 492 -22.44 -12.65 3.08
CA ALA A 492 -23.74 -12.25 3.64
C ALA A 492 -24.91 -13.17 3.27
N HIS A 493 -24.75 -14.09 2.31
CA HIS A 493 -25.79 -15.01 1.90
C HIS A 493 -25.92 -16.16 2.91
N LEU A 494 -26.76 -15.98 3.94
CA LEU A 494 -26.95 -16.91 5.05
C LEU A 494 -27.34 -18.33 4.61
N LYS A 495 -28.02 -18.48 3.48
CA LYS A 495 -28.35 -19.78 2.90
C LYS A 495 -27.11 -20.65 2.67
N TYR A 496 -25.98 -20.03 2.30
CA TYR A 496 -24.71 -20.72 2.04
C TYR A 496 -23.79 -20.67 3.24
N PHE A 497 -23.50 -19.47 3.75
CA PHE A 497 -22.48 -19.28 4.77
C PHE A 497 -22.98 -19.36 6.21
N GLY A 498 -24.30 -19.32 6.49
CA GLY A 498 -24.95 -19.58 7.79
C GLY A 498 -24.11 -19.29 9.05
N THR A 499 -24.01 -20.27 9.92
CA THR A 499 -23.04 -20.30 11.03
C THR A 499 -21.72 -20.83 10.52
N SER A 500 -20.83 -19.92 10.09
CA SER A 500 -19.53 -20.27 9.53
C SER A 500 -18.50 -20.51 10.62
N ALA A 501 -17.77 -21.62 10.53
CA ALA A 501 -16.55 -21.80 11.31
C ALA A 501 -15.47 -20.85 10.83
N THR A 502 -14.71 -20.27 11.77
CA THR A 502 -13.62 -19.35 11.45
C THR A 502 -12.27 -19.94 11.90
N ILE A 503 -11.25 -19.69 11.09
CA ILE A 503 -9.84 -19.95 11.40
C ILE A 503 -9.09 -18.66 11.08
N ASN A 504 -8.18 -18.25 11.95
CA ASN A 504 -7.46 -16.98 11.81
C ASN A 504 -8.42 -15.77 11.62
N ALA A 505 -9.52 -15.74 12.37
CA ALA A 505 -10.59 -14.75 12.26
C ALA A 505 -11.34 -14.72 10.90
N ASN A 506 -10.96 -15.55 9.94
CA ASN A 506 -11.56 -15.66 8.60
C ASN A 506 -12.44 -16.90 8.46
N ILE A 507 -13.35 -16.90 7.50
CA ILE A 507 -14.16 -18.08 7.18
C ILE A 507 -13.23 -19.22 6.77
N SER A 508 -13.40 -20.41 7.37
CA SER A 508 -12.58 -21.58 7.09
C SER A 508 -12.80 -22.10 5.66
N ASP A 509 -11.75 -22.67 5.08
CA ASP A 509 -11.83 -23.32 3.76
C ASP A 509 -12.84 -24.48 3.78
N GLN A 510 -12.95 -25.18 4.90
CA GLN A 510 -13.99 -26.20 5.07
C GLN A 510 -15.39 -25.64 4.84
N THR A 511 -15.70 -24.48 5.43
CA THR A 511 -17.00 -23.82 5.24
C THR A 511 -17.19 -23.42 3.78
N THR A 512 -16.18 -22.81 3.16
CA THR A 512 -16.21 -22.40 1.77
C THR A 512 -16.43 -23.59 0.83
N PHE A 513 -15.70 -24.69 1.02
CA PHE A 513 -15.85 -25.90 0.22
C PHE A 513 -17.21 -26.61 0.44
N ASN A 514 -17.77 -26.52 1.65
CA ASN A 514 -19.14 -27.00 1.87
C ASN A 514 -20.18 -26.15 1.11
N CYS A 515 -19.96 -24.85 0.96
CA CYS A 515 -20.79 -24.00 0.10
C CYS A 515 -20.66 -24.42 -1.38
N VAL A 516 -19.46 -24.76 -1.85
CA VAL A 516 -19.23 -25.29 -3.21
C VAL A 516 -19.99 -26.60 -3.42
N LYS A 517 -19.86 -27.59 -2.49
CA LYS A 517 -20.61 -28.85 -2.55
C LYS A 517 -22.12 -28.60 -2.63
N LYS A 518 -22.62 -27.71 -1.79
CA LYS A 518 -24.03 -27.34 -1.78
C LYS A 518 -24.49 -26.72 -3.12
N ALA A 519 -23.67 -25.82 -3.68
CA ALA A 519 -23.97 -25.21 -4.98
C ALA A 519 -24.02 -26.26 -6.10
N VAL A 520 -23.15 -27.27 -6.10
CA VAL A 520 -23.19 -28.39 -7.03
C VAL A 520 -24.48 -29.19 -6.86
N GLU A 521 -24.87 -29.57 -5.62
CA GLU A 521 -26.07 -30.36 -5.35
C GLU A 521 -27.38 -29.63 -5.75
N GLU A 522 -27.44 -28.32 -5.51
CA GLU A 522 -28.61 -27.50 -5.89
C GLU A 522 -28.76 -27.33 -7.40
N ASN A 523 -27.70 -27.52 -8.18
CA ASN A 523 -27.69 -27.37 -9.63
C ASN A 523 -27.58 -28.69 -10.40
N LYS A 524 -27.52 -29.86 -9.72
CA LYS A 524 -27.26 -31.17 -10.34
C LYS A 524 -28.29 -31.61 -11.37
N ASP A 525 -29.55 -31.20 -11.18
CA ASP A 525 -30.69 -31.60 -12.02
C ASP A 525 -30.95 -30.62 -13.17
N LYS A 526 -30.11 -29.55 -13.32
CA LYS A 526 -30.22 -28.61 -14.44
C LYS A 526 -29.61 -29.21 -15.72
N ASP A 527 -30.23 -28.89 -16.86
CA ASP A 527 -29.76 -29.31 -18.20
C ASP A 527 -28.41 -28.69 -18.58
N GLU A 528 -28.08 -27.54 -17.99
CA GLU A 528 -26.84 -26.83 -18.19
C GLU A 528 -25.70 -27.50 -17.40
N SER A 529 -24.49 -27.38 -17.89
CA SER A 529 -23.34 -27.74 -17.08
C SER A 529 -23.00 -26.60 -16.10
N LEU A 530 -22.20 -26.87 -15.09
CA LEU A 530 -21.94 -25.92 -14.01
C LEU A 530 -20.45 -25.53 -13.98
N PHE A 531 -20.20 -24.24 -13.96
CA PHE A 531 -18.91 -23.66 -13.58
C PHE A 531 -19.05 -22.94 -12.24
N ILE A 532 -18.31 -23.38 -11.23
CA ILE A 532 -18.21 -22.71 -9.95
C ILE A 532 -16.82 -22.10 -9.84
N TRP A 533 -16.77 -20.81 -9.58
CA TRP A 533 -15.60 -20.09 -9.17
C TRP A 533 -15.65 -19.82 -7.66
N THR A 534 -14.60 -20.13 -6.94
CA THR A 534 -14.52 -19.82 -5.50
C THR A 534 -13.15 -19.29 -5.10
N THR A 535 -13.17 -18.33 -4.20
CA THR A 535 -11.98 -17.84 -3.49
C THR A 535 -12.04 -18.29 -2.05
N THR A 536 -10.90 -18.41 -1.35
CA THR A 536 -10.88 -18.70 0.08
C THR A 536 -10.31 -17.52 0.87
N MET A 537 -10.38 -17.56 2.21
CA MET A 537 -9.89 -16.49 3.08
C MET A 537 -9.16 -17.00 4.32
N GLN A 538 -9.15 -18.33 4.56
CA GLN A 538 -8.62 -18.91 5.79
C GLN A 538 -7.18 -18.51 6.08
N ASN A 539 -6.34 -18.51 5.03
CA ASN A 539 -4.90 -18.28 5.15
C ASN A 539 -4.52 -16.79 5.08
N HIS A 540 -5.49 -15.87 5.03
CA HIS A 540 -5.21 -14.44 5.05
C HIS A 540 -4.55 -14.03 6.38
N GLY A 541 -3.47 -13.20 6.34
CA GLY A 541 -2.82 -12.63 7.54
C GLY A 541 -3.80 -11.85 8.41
N ASP A 542 -3.52 -11.48 9.67
CA ASP A 542 -2.24 -11.55 10.38
C ASP A 542 -2.02 -12.92 11.04
N TYR A 543 -0.80 -13.44 10.97
CA TYR A 543 -0.42 -14.71 11.60
C TYR A 543 0.06 -14.46 13.03
N THR A 544 -0.88 -14.16 13.94
CA THR A 544 -0.61 -13.81 15.33
C THR A 544 -0.77 -14.99 16.28
N PRO A 545 -0.17 -14.96 17.50
CA PRO A 545 -0.38 -15.99 18.52
C PRO A 545 -1.84 -16.22 18.90
N GLU A 546 -2.69 -15.19 18.84
CA GLU A 546 -4.12 -15.28 19.06
C GLU A 546 -4.78 -16.16 18.01
N ASN A 547 -4.37 -16.03 16.76
CA ASN A 547 -4.86 -16.83 15.64
C ASN A 547 -4.44 -18.30 15.75
N ARG A 548 -3.27 -18.59 16.33
CA ARG A 548 -2.79 -19.95 16.56
C ARG A 548 -3.73 -20.82 17.43
N LYS A 549 -4.55 -20.21 18.28
CA LYS A 549 -5.53 -20.93 19.09
C LYS A 549 -6.57 -21.67 18.24
N THR A 550 -6.79 -21.25 17.03
CA THR A 550 -7.75 -21.83 16.08
C THR A 550 -7.14 -22.93 15.19
N THR A 551 -5.81 -23.10 15.21
CA THR A 551 -5.07 -24.08 14.43
C THR A 551 -4.42 -25.12 15.37
N PRO A 552 -4.94 -26.36 15.49
CA PRO A 552 -4.47 -27.35 16.46
C PRO A 552 -3.15 -28.04 16.07
N TYR A 553 -2.60 -27.79 14.90
CA TYR A 553 -1.41 -28.44 14.39
C TYR A 553 -0.17 -27.58 14.66
N ASN A 554 0.84 -28.18 15.28
CA ASN A 554 2.07 -27.47 15.60
C ASN A 554 3.20 -28.00 14.69
N ILE A 555 3.32 -27.38 13.50
CA ILE A 555 4.42 -27.68 12.57
C ILE A 555 5.66 -26.92 13.06
N LYS A 556 6.73 -27.69 13.30
CA LYS A 556 8.02 -27.14 13.75
C LYS A 556 8.93 -26.90 12.55
N ILE A 557 9.49 -25.70 12.50
CA ILE A 557 10.50 -25.32 11.51
C ILE A 557 11.88 -25.59 12.12
N GLU A 558 12.73 -26.33 11.41
CA GLU A 558 14.08 -26.62 11.87
C GLU A 558 15.03 -25.46 11.50
N GLY A 559 15.83 -25.02 12.48
CA GLY A 559 16.89 -24.04 12.25
C GLY A 559 16.46 -22.58 12.07
N ILE A 560 15.16 -22.28 11.98
CA ILE A 560 14.63 -20.93 11.86
C ILE A 560 13.51 -20.75 12.90
N ASP A 561 13.75 -19.91 13.89
CA ASP A 561 12.71 -19.51 14.83
C ASP A 561 11.93 -18.34 14.24
N ASN A 562 10.67 -18.61 13.85
CA ASN A 562 9.73 -17.60 13.33
C ASN A 562 8.31 -18.06 13.63
N GLU A 563 7.67 -17.44 14.63
CA GLU A 563 6.34 -17.82 15.09
C GLU A 563 5.27 -17.56 14.03
N GLU A 564 5.38 -16.45 13.29
CA GLU A 564 4.47 -16.06 12.23
C GLU A 564 4.44 -17.12 11.11
N ALA A 565 5.62 -17.59 10.67
CA ALA A 565 5.73 -18.65 9.69
C ALA A 565 5.17 -19.98 10.21
N GLY A 566 5.36 -20.30 11.49
CA GLY A 566 4.78 -21.49 12.11
C GLY A 566 3.26 -21.49 12.09
N ILE A 567 2.63 -20.35 12.42
CA ILE A 567 1.16 -20.16 12.38
C ILE A 567 0.64 -20.30 10.94
N TYR A 568 1.34 -19.70 10.00
CA TYR A 568 1.02 -19.80 8.57
C TYR A 568 1.06 -21.26 8.09
N LEU A 569 2.13 -22.01 8.38
CA LEU A 569 2.24 -23.41 7.94
C LEU A 569 1.17 -24.32 8.57
N ASP A 570 0.77 -24.06 9.81
CA ASP A 570 -0.37 -24.74 10.44
C ASP A 570 -1.68 -24.45 9.67
N SER A 571 -1.89 -23.22 9.21
CA SER A 571 -3.04 -22.85 8.39
C SER A 571 -3.04 -23.52 7.02
N ILE A 572 -1.88 -23.57 6.36
CA ILE A 572 -1.72 -24.26 5.05
C ILE A 572 -2.00 -25.77 5.20
N TYR A 573 -1.54 -26.39 6.29
CA TYR A 573 -1.84 -27.81 6.54
C TYR A 573 -3.34 -28.08 6.62
N LEU A 574 -4.10 -27.20 7.28
CA LEU A 574 -5.57 -27.32 7.34
C LEU A 574 -6.22 -27.07 5.99
N SER A 575 -5.78 -26.06 5.26
CA SER A 575 -6.26 -25.76 3.90
C SER A 575 -6.03 -26.95 2.96
N ASP A 576 -4.84 -27.53 2.96
CA ASP A 576 -4.49 -28.73 2.20
C ASP A 576 -5.40 -29.93 2.53
N ARG A 577 -5.67 -30.14 3.83
CA ARG A 577 -6.58 -31.17 4.29
C ARG A 577 -8.00 -30.96 3.77
N TYR A 578 -8.55 -29.76 3.92
CA TYR A 578 -9.91 -29.45 3.49
C TYR A 578 -10.06 -29.51 1.97
N PHE A 579 -9.03 -29.13 1.23
CA PHE A 579 -8.98 -29.36 -0.22
C PHE A 579 -9.01 -30.87 -0.57
N GLY A 580 -8.21 -31.68 0.13
CA GLY A 580 -8.26 -33.14 -0.02
C GLY A 580 -9.64 -33.72 0.26
N ASP A 581 -10.35 -33.25 1.31
CA ASP A 581 -11.71 -33.65 1.64
C ASP A 581 -12.74 -33.24 0.57
N LEU A 582 -12.51 -32.12 -0.12
CA LEU A 582 -13.33 -31.69 -1.26
C LEU A 582 -13.11 -32.64 -2.46
N VAL A 583 -11.86 -32.96 -2.79
CA VAL A 583 -11.52 -33.90 -3.86
C VAL A 583 -12.11 -35.30 -3.58
N ASP A 584 -11.98 -35.80 -2.34
CA ASP A 584 -12.55 -37.09 -1.96
C ASP A 584 -14.07 -37.13 -2.08
N TYR A 585 -14.77 -36.02 -1.77
CA TYR A 585 -16.22 -35.92 -1.96
C TYR A 585 -16.63 -36.10 -3.44
N PHE A 586 -15.87 -35.55 -4.39
CA PHE A 586 -16.16 -35.65 -5.81
C PHE A 586 -15.56 -36.89 -6.49
N ARG A 587 -14.75 -37.69 -5.80
CA ARG A 587 -14.06 -38.86 -6.39
C ARG A 587 -15.02 -39.86 -7.04
N ASP A 588 -16.11 -40.18 -6.37
CA ASP A 588 -17.11 -41.12 -6.81
C ASP A 588 -18.39 -40.42 -7.34
N TYR A 589 -18.29 -39.13 -7.69
CA TYR A 589 -19.44 -38.38 -8.21
C TYR A 589 -19.86 -38.89 -9.60
N ASP A 590 -21.17 -39.02 -9.83
CA ASP A 590 -21.70 -39.63 -11.08
C ASP A 590 -21.30 -38.86 -12.34
N ARG A 591 -21.33 -37.53 -12.28
CA ARG A 591 -20.89 -36.67 -13.38
C ARG A 591 -19.38 -36.47 -13.33
N GLU A 592 -18.79 -36.18 -14.49
CA GLU A 592 -17.41 -35.73 -14.56
C GLU A 592 -17.27 -34.37 -13.86
N VAL A 593 -16.26 -34.29 -12.98
CA VAL A 593 -15.90 -33.08 -12.26
C VAL A 593 -14.43 -32.81 -12.52
N VAL A 594 -14.13 -31.60 -12.94
CA VAL A 594 -12.76 -31.07 -13.07
C VAL A 594 -12.56 -30.00 -12.01
N ILE A 595 -11.58 -30.16 -11.16
CA ILE A 595 -11.22 -29.19 -10.11
C ILE A 595 -9.85 -28.60 -10.44
N VAL A 596 -9.76 -27.29 -10.54
CA VAL A 596 -8.49 -26.55 -10.53
C VAL A 596 -8.36 -25.80 -9.23
N MET A 597 -7.21 -25.93 -8.57
CA MET A 597 -6.83 -25.11 -7.41
C MET A 597 -5.46 -24.50 -7.65
N PHE A 598 -5.29 -23.25 -7.27
CA PHE A 598 -4.00 -22.57 -7.23
C PHE A 598 -3.96 -21.54 -6.09
N GLY A 599 -2.75 -21.25 -5.61
CA GLY A 599 -2.54 -20.15 -4.66
C GLY A 599 -2.50 -18.80 -5.38
N ASP A 600 -3.10 -17.78 -4.79
CA ASP A 600 -3.17 -16.44 -5.40
C ASP A 600 -1.87 -15.65 -5.27
N HIS A 601 -1.13 -15.83 -4.18
CA HIS A 601 0.18 -15.22 -3.92
C HIS A 601 0.88 -15.87 -2.72
N PHE A 602 2.16 -15.53 -2.50
CA PHE A 602 2.86 -15.81 -1.25
C PHE A 602 2.38 -14.88 -0.13
N PRO A 603 2.41 -15.32 1.14
CA PRO A 603 2.14 -14.46 2.28
C PRO A 603 3.29 -13.46 2.48
N HIS A 604 2.97 -12.28 3.03
CA HIS A 604 3.96 -11.26 3.36
C HIS A 604 4.63 -11.55 4.72
N ILE A 605 5.49 -12.58 4.79
CA ILE A 605 6.31 -12.91 5.97
C ILE A 605 7.78 -12.64 5.63
N MET A 606 8.12 -11.36 5.44
CA MET A 606 9.40 -10.94 4.87
C MET A 606 10.60 -11.41 5.68
N SER A 607 10.54 -11.32 7.02
CA SER A 607 11.63 -11.76 7.90
C SER A 607 11.97 -13.24 7.78
N PHE A 608 10.97 -14.08 7.48
CA PHE A 608 11.14 -15.50 7.23
C PHE A 608 11.68 -15.76 5.83
N THR A 609 11.12 -15.09 4.84
CA THR A 609 11.52 -15.18 3.43
C THR A 609 13.01 -14.85 3.25
N GLU A 610 13.48 -13.75 3.84
CA GLU A 610 14.89 -13.35 3.78
C GLU A 610 15.82 -14.35 4.48
N LYS A 611 15.39 -14.94 5.60
CA LYS A 611 16.14 -16.01 6.26
C LYS A 611 16.27 -17.25 5.39
N LEU A 612 15.23 -17.63 4.65
CA LEU A 612 15.27 -18.77 3.71
C LEU A 612 16.18 -18.52 2.52
N TYR A 613 16.20 -17.29 1.98
CA TYR A 613 17.12 -16.92 0.91
C TYR A 613 18.55 -16.68 1.39
N GLY A 614 18.74 -16.37 2.66
CA GLY A 614 20.03 -15.95 3.23
C GLY A 614 20.48 -14.56 2.76
N GLN A 615 19.59 -13.78 2.15
CA GLN A 615 19.87 -12.43 1.65
C GLN A 615 18.57 -11.59 1.59
N ASP A 616 18.73 -10.27 1.49
CA ASP A 616 17.63 -9.32 1.31
C ASP A 616 16.93 -9.57 -0.04
N VAL A 617 15.59 -9.64 -0.02
CA VAL A 617 14.75 -9.88 -1.21
C VAL A 617 14.98 -8.85 -2.32
N SER A 618 15.29 -7.59 -1.97
CA SER A 618 15.60 -6.53 -2.93
C SER A 618 16.88 -6.75 -3.74
N THR A 619 17.72 -7.71 -3.34
CA THR A 619 18.98 -8.04 -4.00
C THR A 619 18.89 -9.29 -4.90
N LEU A 620 17.71 -9.93 -4.95
CA LEU A 620 17.50 -11.14 -5.75
C LEU A 620 17.61 -10.85 -7.26
N SER A 621 18.08 -11.83 -8.01
CA SER A 621 17.97 -11.82 -9.48
C SER A 621 16.50 -11.91 -9.88
N THR A 622 16.10 -11.43 -11.08
CA THR A 622 14.73 -11.57 -11.61
C THR A 622 14.26 -13.03 -11.56
N LYS A 623 15.15 -13.97 -11.83
CA LYS A 623 14.86 -15.41 -11.73
C LYS A 623 14.57 -15.88 -10.30
N ASP A 624 15.39 -15.48 -9.32
CA ASP A 624 15.17 -15.89 -7.93
C ASP A 624 13.97 -15.18 -7.34
N PHE A 625 13.77 -13.92 -7.69
CA PHE A 625 12.59 -13.14 -7.36
C PHE A 625 11.30 -13.78 -7.91
N SER A 626 11.34 -14.35 -9.13
CA SER A 626 10.18 -15.03 -9.71
C SER A 626 9.66 -16.19 -8.86
N ARG A 627 10.51 -16.83 -8.04
CA ARG A 627 10.07 -17.93 -7.15
C ARG A 627 9.11 -17.46 -6.06
N LEU A 628 9.22 -16.19 -5.61
CA LEU A 628 8.28 -15.58 -4.67
C LEU A 628 6.89 -15.35 -5.28
N HIS A 629 6.79 -15.45 -6.58
CA HIS A 629 5.57 -15.33 -7.36
C HIS A 629 5.10 -16.66 -7.94
N GLN A 630 5.66 -17.81 -7.50
CA GLN A 630 5.31 -19.11 -8.02
C GLN A 630 4.55 -19.93 -6.97
N THR A 631 3.24 -19.95 -7.07
CA THR A 631 2.35 -20.68 -6.17
C THR A 631 2.00 -22.06 -6.72
N PRO A 632 1.75 -23.06 -5.86
CA PRO A 632 1.32 -24.38 -6.30
C PRO A 632 -0.01 -24.34 -7.03
N PHE A 633 -0.15 -25.12 -8.10
CA PHE A 633 -1.45 -25.40 -8.73
C PHE A 633 -1.64 -26.88 -9.00
N ILE A 634 -2.90 -27.29 -9.09
CA ILE A 634 -3.30 -28.66 -9.42
C ILE A 634 -4.61 -28.64 -10.23
N ILE A 635 -4.70 -29.48 -11.26
CA ILE A 635 -5.94 -29.75 -12.01
C ILE A 635 -6.20 -31.25 -11.91
N TRP A 636 -7.32 -31.59 -11.31
CA TRP A 636 -7.73 -32.96 -11.04
C TRP A 636 -9.10 -33.27 -11.68
N SER A 637 -9.33 -34.51 -12.07
CA SER A 637 -10.66 -34.99 -12.52
C SER A 637 -10.96 -36.37 -11.92
N ASN A 638 -12.24 -36.58 -11.54
CA ASN A 638 -12.73 -37.86 -11.04
C ASN A 638 -12.80 -38.95 -12.15
N LYS A 639 -12.64 -38.58 -13.41
CA LYS A 639 -12.57 -39.57 -14.52
C LYS A 639 -11.14 -40.06 -14.76
N GLY A 640 -10.21 -39.58 -13.98
CA GLY A 640 -8.81 -39.90 -14.07
C GLY A 640 -8.13 -39.16 -15.22
N ILE A 641 -6.98 -38.56 -14.92
CA ILE A 641 -6.12 -37.93 -15.91
C ILE A 641 -4.69 -38.42 -15.73
N GLN A 642 -3.94 -38.42 -16.81
CA GLN A 642 -2.52 -38.76 -16.73
C GLN A 642 -1.78 -37.67 -15.95
N SER A 643 -1.01 -38.10 -14.95
CA SER A 643 -0.14 -37.19 -14.19
C SER A 643 0.82 -36.45 -15.14
N LYS A 644 0.85 -35.13 -15.04
CA LYS A 644 1.71 -34.29 -15.86
C LYS A 644 2.17 -33.08 -15.04
N GLU A 645 3.48 -32.91 -14.95
CA GLU A 645 4.05 -31.69 -14.38
C GLU A 645 4.20 -30.62 -15.47
N ILE A 646 3.73 -29.39 -15.17
CA ILE A 646 3.98 -28.20 -15.98
C ILE A 646 4.99 -27.34 -15.21
N LYS A 647 6.19 -27.23 -15.75
CA LYS A 647 7.30 -26.56 -15.08
C LYS A 647 7.22 -25.04 -15.13
N GLN A 648 6.69 -24.50 -16.24
CA GLN A 648 6.69 -23.06 -16.52
C GLN A 648 5.34 -22.66 -17.13
N ILE A 649 4.62 -21.84 -16.38
CA ILE A 649 3.32 -21.27 -16.79
C ILE A 649 3.01 -20.05 -15.94
N SER A 650 2.47 -18.98 -16.53
CA SER A 650 1.86 -17.90 -15.77
C SER A 650 0.33 -18.03 -15.72
N LEU A 651 -0.27 -17.35 -14.77
CA LEU A 651 -1.67 -17.56 -14.38
C LEU A 651 -2.66 -17.25 -15.50
N ASN A 652 -2.36 -16.26 -16.34
CA ASN A 652 -3.15 -15.91 -17.52
C ASN A 652 -3.32 -17.05 -18.56
N TYR A 653 -2.45 -18.10 -18.49
CA TYR A 653 -2.58 -19.28 -19.35
C TYR A 653 -3.22 -20.49 -18.67
N LEU A 654 -3.39 -20.47 -17.33
CA LEU A 654 -3.81 -21.67 -16.58
C LEU A 654 -5.22 -22.12 -16.95
N SER A 655 -6.13 -21.18 -17.26
CA SER A 655 -7.48 -21.52 -17.72
C SER A 655 -7.47 -22.38 -18.99
N ASN A 656 -6.50 -22.22 -19.89
CA ASN A 656 -6.34 -23.05 -21.07
C ASN A 656 -6.03 -24.51 -20.73
N GLU A 657 -5.22 -24.77 -19.71
CA GLU A 657 -4.95 -26.15 -19.25
C GLU A 657 -6.22 -26.76 -18.63
N VAL A 658 -7.07 -25.96 -17.96
CA VAL A 658 -8.38 -26.42 -17.49
C VAL A 658 -9.27 -26.84 -18.67
N MET A 659 -9.35 -26.02 -19.72
CA MET A 659 -10.14 -26.35 -20.93
C MET A 659 -9.66 -27.63 -21.60
N LYS A 660 -8.33 -27.86 -21.66
CA LYS A 660 -7.75 -29.12 -22.20
C LYS A 660 -8.17 -30.33 -21.37
N VAL A 661 -8.06 -30.24 -20.03
CA VAL A 661 -8.46 -31.33 -19.14
C VAL A 661 -9.96 -31.60 -19.21
N ALA A 662 -10.77 -30.54 -19.29
CA ALA A 662 -12.22 -30.64 -19.42
C ALA A 662 -12.70 -31.10 -20.82
N GLY A 663 -11.79 -31.26 -21.78
CA GLY A 663 -12.12 -31.62 -23.15
C GLY A 663 -13.00 -30.59 -23.87
N LEU A 664 -12.88 -29.33 -23.51
CA LEU A 664 -13.66 -28.22 -24.06
C LEU A 664 -12.89 -27.47 -25.14
N PRO A 665 -13.60 -26.95 -26.16
CA PRO A 665 -12.97 -26.08 -27.13
C PRO A 665 -12.51 -24.77 -26.50
N MET A 666 -11.54 -24.11 -27.13
CA MET A 666 -10.99 -22.82 -26.71
C MET A 666 -11.58 -21.69 -27.54
N SER A 667 -11.81 -20.54 -26.92
CA SER A 667 -12.14 -19.30 -27.62
C SER A 667 -11.01 -18.86 -28.55
N SER A 668 -11.29 -17.95 -29.48
CA SER A 668 -10.28 -17.37 -30.36
C SER A 668 -9.11 -16.74 -29.55
N TYR A 669 -9.42 -16.08 -28.46
CA TYR A 669 -8.41 -15.50 -27.57
C TYR A 669 -7.57 -16.57 -26.84
N GLN A 670 -8.19 -17.62 -26.33
CA GLN A 670 -7.47 -18.72 -25.71
C GLN A 670 -6.54 -19.44 -26.69
N GLN A 671 -6.96 -19.56 -27.98
CA GLN A 671 -6.10 -20.11 -29.03
C GLN A 671 -4.91 -19.18 -29.32
N GLU A 672 -5.10 -17.84 -29.31
CA GLU A 672 -4.02 -16.88 -29.41
C GLU A 672 -3.06 -17.00 -28.22
N LEU A 673 -3.57 -17.13 -26.99
CA LEU A 673 -2.74 -17.34 -25.79
C LEU A 673 -1.89 -18.61 -25.88
N GLU A 674 -2.35 -19.69 -26.51
CA GLU A 674 -1.54 -20.89 -26.75
C GLU A 674 -0.36 -20.62 -27.70
N LYS A 675 -0.57 -19.81 -28.72
CA LYS A 675 0.51 -19.36 -29.64
C LYS A 675 1.52 -18.47 -28.88
N VAL A 676 1.03 -17.51 -28.11
CA VAL A 676 1.86 -16.61 -27.30
C VAL A 676 2.72 -17.42 -26.34
N ARG A 677 2.12 -18.35 -25.59
CA ARG A 677 2.78 -19.18 -24.60
C ARG A 677 3.95 -20.01 -25.15
N GLN A 678 3.91 -20.43 -26.41
CA GLN A 678 5.01 -21.18 -27.03
C GLN A 678 6.33 -20.38 -27.04
N LYS A 679 6.27 -19.06 -27.16
CA LYS A 679 7.44 -18.19 -27.16
C LYS A 679 7.63 -17.45 -25.83
N LEU A 680 6.55 -17.23 -25.11
CA LEU A 680 6.47 -16.46 -23.89
C LEU A 680 5.74 -17.28 -22.80
N PRO A 681 6.37 -18.37 -22.30
CA PRO A 681 5.70 -19.31 -21.38
C PRO A 681 5.30 -18.68 -20.04
N VAL A 682 5.94 -17.58 -19.65
CA VAL A 682 5.64 -16.82 -18.44
C VAL A 682 5.65 -15.33 -18.76
N ILE A 683 4.60 -14.63 -18.32
CA ILE A 683 4.53 -13.18 -18.28
C ILE A 683 3.76 -12.74 -17.04
N SER A 684 4.23 -11.70 -16.37
CA SER A 684 3.66 -11.17 -15.12
C SER A 684 4.00 -9.69 -14.97
N SER A 685 3.51 -9.06 -13.91
CA SER A 685 3.76 -7.65 -13.59
C SER A 685 5.24 -7.30 -13.42
N PHE A 686 6.07 -8.22 -12.93
CA PHE A 686 7.50 -7.97 -12.66
C PHE A 686 8.44 -8.38 -13.80
N GLY A 687 8.01 -9.27 -14.69
CA GLY A 687 8.88 -9.76 -15.74
C GLY A 687 8.28 -10.88 -16.57
N TYR A 688 9.06 -11.35 -17.52
CA TYR A 688 8.68 -12.45 -18.40
C TYR A 688 9.85 -13.40 -18.65
N MET A 689 9.53 -14.61 -19.08
CA MET A 689 10.50 -15.62 -19.45
C MET A 689 10.25 -16.04 -20.90
N ASN A 690 11.32 -16.13 -21.70
CA ASN A 690 11.25 -16.62 -23.07
C ASN A 690 11.34 -18.16 -23.15
N SER A 691 11.18 -18.72 -24.36
CA SER A 691 11.27 -20.16 -24.61
C SER A 691 12.65 -20.78 -24.32
N ASP A 692 13.71 -19.98 -24.18
CA ASP A 692 15.05 -20.42 -23.79
C ASP A 692 15.24 -20.39 -22.26
N GLU A 693 14.16 -20.23 -21.48
CA GLU A 693 14.15 -20.11 -20.00
C GLU A 693 14.95 -18.91 -19.45
N LYS A 694 15.14 -17.86 -20.27
CA LYS A 694 15.77 -16.62 -19.83
C LYS A 694 14.73 -15.65 -19.33
N TRP A 695 15.01 -15.04 -18.17
CA TRP A 695 14.18 -14.04 -17.54
C TRP A 695 14.59 -12.62 -17.92
N PHE A 696 13.61 -11.78 -18.10
CA PHE A 696 13.70 -10.36 -18.44
C PHE A 696 12.75 -9.56 -17.56
N GLU A 697 13.10 -8.32 -17.29
CA GLU A 697 12.12 -7.38 -16.72
C GLU A 697 11.03 -7.06 -17.75
N ILE A 698 9.84 -6.69 -17.29
CA ILE A 698 8.70 -6.45 -18.18
C ILE A 698 8.99 -5.32 -19.19
N SER A 699 9.80 -4.33 -18.81
CA SER A 699 10.22 -3.21 -19.64
C SER A 699 11.31 -3.56 -20.66
N GLU A 700 12.02 -4.68 -20.47
CA GLU A 700 13.08 -5.12 -21.38
C GLU A 700 12.48 -5.75 -22.64
N ASN A 701 13.20 -5.61 -23.76
CA ASN A 701 12.84 -6.26 -25.02
C ASN A 701 13.90 -7.31 -25.39
N ASP A 702 13.42 -8.53 -25.58
CA ASP A 702 14.19 -9.63 -26.16
C ASP A 702 13.78 -9.78 -27.64
N ASP A 703 14.75 -9.82 -28.56
CA ASP A 703 14.50 -9.90 -30.00
C ASP A 703 13.65 -11.12 -30.41
N LYS A 704 13.66 -12.20 -29.61
CA LYS A 704 12.86 -13.40 -29.86
C LYS A 704 11.40 -13.27 -29.47
N THR A 705 11.10 -12.37 -28.53
CA THR A 705 9.77 -12.27 -27.93
C THR A 705 9.10 -10.90 -28.16
N LYS A 706 9.83 -9.88 -28.58
CA LYS A 706 9.34 -8.51 -28.76
C LYS A 706 8.02 -8.48 -29.56
N ASP A 707 8.00 -9.13 -30.72
CA ASP A 707 6.85 -9.08 -31.62
C ASP A 707 5.64 -9.79 -31.02
N ILE A 708 5.80 -10.98 -30.45
CA ILE A 708 4.71 -11.74 -29.85
C ILE A 708 4.21 -11.09 -28.56
N LYS A 709 5.11 -10.44 -27.78
CA LYS A 709 4.74 -9.66 -26.59
C LYS A 709 3.87 -8.46 -27.00
N ASN A 710 4.25 -7.75 -28.07
CA ASN A 710 3.47 -6.62 -28.59
C ASN A 710 2.14 -7.09 -29.20
N GLU A 711 2.11 -8.22 -29.93
CA GLU A 711 0.88 -8.82 -30.47
C GLU A 711 -0.10 -9.13 -29.32
N TYR A 712 0.38 -9.76 -28.24
CA TYR A 712 -0.42 -10.03 -27.06
C TYR A 712 -0.95 -8.74 -26.41
N ASN A 713 -0.08 -7.72 -26.23
CA ASN A 713 -0.48 -6.43 -25.69
C ASN A 713 -1.57 -5.74 -26.53
N ILE A 714 -1.47 -5.80 -27.85
CA ILE A 714 -2.49 -5.26 -28.78
C ILE A 714 -3.85 -5.92 -28.55
N VAL A 715 -3.87 -7.23 -28.44
CA VAL A 715 -5.12 -7.97 -28.24
C VAL A 715 -5.69 -7.70 -26.85
N GLU A 716 -4.86 -7.68 -25.81
CA GLU A 716 -5.28 -7.37 -24.46
C GLU A 716 -5.84 -5.95 -24.36
N TYR A 717 -5.13 -4.95 -24.90
CA TYR A 717 -5.57 -3.57 -24.93
C TYR A 717 -6.93 -3.43 -25.64
N TYR A 718 -7.10 -4.12 -26.78
CA TYR A 718 -8.37 -4.14 -27.52
C TYR A 718 -9.50 -4.71 -26.66
N ARG A 719 -9.28 -5.81 -25.95
CA ARG A 719 -10.29 -6.44 -25.07
C ARG A 719 -10.70 -5.55 -23.90
N MET A 720 -9.73 -4.78 -23.37
CA MET A 720 -9.98 -3.88 -22.25
C MET A 720 -10.65 -2.57 -22.70
N PHE A 721 -10.21 -1.97 -23.79
CA PHE A 721 -10.54 -0.59 -24.16
C PHE A 721 -11.19 -0.46 -25.55
N GLY A 722 -11.17 -1.48 -26.38
CA GLY A 722 -11.63 -1.43 -27.77
C GLY A 722 -13.12 -1.14 -27.99
N ASN A 723 -13.94 -1.30 -26.96
CA ASN A 723 -15.37 -1.01 -26.96
C ASN A 723 -15.72 0.35 -26.35
N GLU A 724 -14.75 1.08 -25.79
CA GLU A 724 -14.99 2.46 -25.32
C GLU A 724 -15.26 3.34 -26.54
N LYS A 725 -16.42 3.97 -26.58
CA LYS A 725 -16.69 5.05 -27.52
C LYS A 725 -15.80 6.24 -27.14
N LYS A 726 -14.79 6.53 -27.96
CA LYS A 726 -14.01 7.77 -27.85
C LYS A 726 -14.90 9.00 -27.95
#